data_e853083d13e2d5232cdcf0b69b4a7c3f
#
_entry.id   e853083d13e2d5232cdcf0b69b4a7c3f
#
_cell.length_a   1.000
_cell.length_b   1.000
_cell.length_c   1.000
_cell.angle_alpha   90.00
_cell.angle_beta   90.00
_cell.angle_gamma   90.00
#
_symmetry.space_group_name_H-M   'P 1'
#
loop_
_entity.id
_entity.type
_entity.pdbx_description
1 polymer ?
#
loop_
_entity_poly.entity_id
_entity_poly.type
_entity_poly.pdbx_seq_one_letter_code
_entity_poly.pdbx_strand_id
1 'polypeptide(L)'
;EHPLAEQLVLGTEFESGWKALHDEVSVMTEFDRIKNMNKKNGVPLGKYAIHPLTGEKIPIWSGNFVIASYGTGAVMAVPAHDERDFDFAQKFAIPIKRALVMIEGGDESAELTKAETEYGWMVNSGSTTFDGLHGHAAVTAVIDELVKHGKGERKLNWKIRPWLISRQRYWGTPIPIIHCDECGAVPVPEEDLPVELPRDIVFGKGNPLETSAEFMEVKCPKCGRDARRETDTMDTFVDSSWYFLRYTDATNNDECFSKEAANDWMNVDFYCGGIEHAQMHLIYARFWTKALRDLGLHSIDEPFNELLCQGMVNKAAPWCESCAITLSVDHIGMPCPQCGDALSMRSAKMSKSLGNTVSPEDMIEQFGADTVRLFILFAANPTAGMDWSDTALEANHRVMLQLQSIPETILNWGNENSAIDDWLTARLKQRVSEFNQAMKTYDLRRAVEISHYELIKDVNWYTRRGGNNVEVGKTLMKSWTYLISVSTPHLAEEWGKCLDFSQLVSASEMPIVQNLESDEQLNLDKEFIMRGVLENVRKVKSIAERHLDGSAKVLTLVTAPDWKQKLSVNAINFIADGGNVRNFIQEIKQMSFVNEHNMGEILQYWNKRMLSQVFKWDDKAKELILQNIDEIEVLSTRAEFFAKELGLEEIKVIKTEDYDLADGREKSALPLSPGIIFA
;
A
#
# COMPACT_ATOMS: atom_id res chain seq x y z
N GLU A 1 -9.12 -11.82 -39.58
CA GLU A 1 -10.33 -12.48 -39.05
C GLU A 1 -11.65 -11.83 -39.52
N HIS A 2 -11.66 -10.51 -39.83
CA HIS A 2 -12.88 -9.84 -40.26
C HIS A 2 -13.33 -10.39 -41.63
N PRO A 3 -14.60 -10.82 -41.82
CA PRO A 3 -15.07 -11.50 -43.05
C PRO A 3 -14.91 -10.67 -44.33
N LEU A 4 -14.89 -9.32 -44.22
CA LEU A 4 -14.66 -8.43 -45.37
C LEU A 4 -13.22 -8.41 -45.86
N ALA A 5 -12.23 -8.78 -45.02
CA ALA A 5 -10.82 -8.68 -45.39
C ALA A 5 -10.48 -9.57 -46.61
N GLU A 6 -10.98 -10.83 -46.62
CA GLU A 6 -10.79 -11.74 -47.72
C GLU A 6 -11.46 -11.22 -49.02
N GLN A 7 -12.69 -10.70 -48.90
CA GLN A 7 -13.41 -10.15 -50.06
C GLN A 7 -12.72 -8.91 -50.63
N LEU A 8 -12.18 -8.05 -49.77
CA LEU A 8 -11.53 -6.81 -50.20
C LEU A 8 -10.18 -7.05 -50.88
N VAL A 9 -9.45 -8.09 -50.43
CA VAL A 9 -8.10 -8.38 -50.99
C VAL A 9 -8.14 -9.25 -52.23
N LEU A 10 -9.26 -9.93 -52.48
CA LEU A 10 -9.41 -10.87 -53.60
C LEU A 10 -9.16 -10.17 -54.96
N GLY A 11 -8.25 -10.74 -55.77
CA GLY A 11 -7.85 -10.20 -57.05
C GLY A 11 -6.92 -8.93 -56.98
N THR A 12 -6.46 -8.57 -55.80
CA THR A 12 -5.41 -7.56 -55.64
C THR A 12 -4.02 -8.21 -55.63
N GLU A 13 -2.97 -7.40 -55.87
CA GLU A 13 -1.56 -7.85 -55.73
C GLU A 13 -1.18 -8.27 -54.31
N PHE A 14 -2.01 -7.95 -53.30
CA PHE A 14 -1.78 -8.22 -51.89
C PHE A 14 -2.39 -9.53 -51.42
N GLU A 15 -3.15 -10.25 -52.24
CA GLU A 15 -3.89 -11.47 -51.86
C GLU A 15 -3.01 -12.56 -51.27
N SER A 16 -1.82 -12.80 -51.88
CA SER A 16 -0.88 -13.83 -51.40
C SER A 16 -0.27 -13.46 -50.02
N GLY A 17 0.05 -12.18 -49.82
CA GLY A 17 0.57 -11.67 -48.53
C GLY A 17 -0.49 -11.77 -47.43
N TRP A 18 -1.74 -11.46 -47.76
CA TRP A 18 -2.87 -11.56 -46.82
C TRP A 18 -3.13 -13.02 -46.41
N LYS A 19 -3.10 -13.97 -47.36
CA LYS A 19 -3.25 -15.42 -47.05
C LYS A 19 -2.15 -15.86 -46.06
N ALA A 20 -0.91 -15.52 -46.30
CA ALA A 20 0.19 -15.84 -45.41
C ALA A 20 -0.01 -15.28 -44.00
N LEU A 21 -0.43 -14.01 -43.88
CA LEU A 21 -0.75 -13.39 -42.59
C LEU A 21 -1.94 -14.07 -41.90
N HIS A 22 -2.98 -14.42 -42.66
CA HIS A 22 -4.15 -15.11 -42.15
C HIS A 22 -3.79 -16.48 -41.59
N ASP A 23 -2.98 -17.27 -42.31
CA ASP A 23 -2.53 -18.59 -41.86
C ASP A 23 -1.67 -18.50 -40.61
N GLU A 24 -0.77 -17.47 -40.52
CA GLU A 24 0.03 -17.19 -39.32
C GLU A 24 -0.88 -16.92 -38.11
N VAL A 25 -1.86 -16.05 -38.27
CA VAL A 25 -2.69 -15.56 -37.15
C VAL A 25 -3.76 -16.61 -36.74
N SER A 26 -4.25 -17.42 -37.66
CA SER A 26 -5.32 -18.39 -37.40
C SER A 26 -4.93 -19.49 -36.41
N VAL A 27 -3.62 -19.79 -36.28
CA VAL A 27 -3.09 -20.79 -35.33
C VAL A 27 -2.77 -20.21 -33.97
N MET A 28 -2.86 -18.89 -33.80
CA MET A 28 -2.56 -18.20 -32.55
C MET A 28 -3.81 -18.03 -31.70
N THR A 29 -3.69 -18.27 -30.38
CA THR A 29 -4.74 -17.88 -29.43
C THR A 29 -4.79 -16.36 -29.28
N GLU A 30 -5.91 -15.82 -28.80
CA GLU A 30 -6.03 -14.38 -28.48
C GLU A 30 -4.94 -13.93 -27.48
N PHE A 31 -4.60 -14.79 -26.52
CA PHE A 31 -3.53 -14.56 -25.55
C PHE A 31 -2.14 -14.48 -26.21
N ASP A 32 -1.86 -15.38 -27.17
CA ASP A 32 -0.57 -15.35 -27.90
C ASP A 32 -0.46 -14.09 -28.75
N ARG A 33 -1.54 -13.61 -29.31
CA ARG A 33 -1.59 -12.36 -30.08
C ARG A 33 -1.33 -11.15 -29.20
N ILE A 34 -1.93 -11.09 -28.02
CA ILE A 34 -1.68 -10.03 -27.04
C ILE A 34 -0.20 -10.04 -26.58
N LYS A 35 0.35 -11.21 -26.31
CA LYS A 35 1.77 -11.37 -25.90
C LYS A 35 2.73 -10.95 -27.01
N ASN A 36 2.40 -11.18 -28.27
CA ASN A 36 3.21 -10.88 -29.43
C ASN A 36 2.93 -9.50 -30.06
N MET A 37 2.18 -8.63 -29.39
CA MET A 37 1.83 -7.29 -29.88
C MET A 37 3.03 -6.42 -30.28
N ASN A 38 4.21 -6.70 -29.77
CA ASN A 38 5.45 -5.98 -30.11
C ASN A 38 5.98 -6.33 -31.52
N LYS A 39 5.56 -7.47 -32.12
CA LYS A 39 5.91 -7.85 -33.48
C LYS A 39 4.81 -7.45 -34.44
N LYS A 40 4.69 -6.15 -34.73
CA LYS A 40 3.68 -5.63 -35.67
C LYS A 40 3.88 -6.26 -37.05
N ASN A 41 2.85 -6.92 -37.61
CA ASN A 41 2.80 -7.42 -38.96
C ASN A 41 1.47 -7.06 -39.61
N GLY A 42 1.47 -6.80 -40.88
CA GLY A 42 0.26 -6.40 -41.61
C GLY A 42 0.45 -6.32 -43.09
N VAL A 43 -0.67 -6.33 -43.82
CA VAL A 43 -0.74 -6.29 -45.27
C VAL A 43 -1.81 -5.28 -45.72
N PRO A 44 -1.56 -4.39 -46.69
CA PRO A 44 -2.57 -3.55 -47.26
C PRO A 44 -3.60 -4.39 -48.06
N LEU A 45 -4.86 -4.00 -48.02
CA LEU A 45 -5.92 -4.71 -48.82
C LEU A 45 -6.11 -4.10 -50.19
N GLY A 46 -5.34 -3.05 -50.58
CA GLY A 46 -5.46 -2.38 -51.84
C GLY A 46 -6.78 -1.59 -52.03
N LYS A 47 -7.49 -1.34 -50.94
CA LYS A 47 -8.77 -0.63 -50.91
C LYS A 47 -8.70 0.54 -49.89
N TYR A 48 -9.68 1.44 -50.02
CA TYR A 48 -9.78 2.63 -49.18
C TYR A 48 -11.17 2.74 -48.57
N ALA A 49 -11.24 3.15 -47.33
CA ALA A 49 -12.46 3.60 -46.67
C ALA A 49 -12.57 5.14 -46.90
N ILE A 50 -13.79 5.67 -46.88
CA ILE A 50 -14.07 7.09 -46.93
C ILE A 50 -14.29 7.60 -45.50
N HIS A 51 -13.47 8.55 -45.08
CA HIS A 51 -13.63 9.15 -43.77
C HIS A 51 -15.02 9.83 -43.66
N PRO A 52 -15.83 9.50 -42.64
CA PRO A 52 -17.25 9.84 -42.60
C PRO A 52 -17.51 11.36 -42.52
N LEU A 53 -16.57 12.16 -41.98
CA LEU A 53 -16.71 13.61 -41.81
C LEU A 53 -15.94 14.38 -42.87
N THR A 54 -14.68 13.99 -43.20
CA THR A 54 -13.83 14.74 -44.11
C THR A 54 -13.96 14.31 -45.58
N GLY A 55 -14.46 13.10 -45.84
CA GLY A 55 -14.49 12.52 -47.20
C GLY A 55 -13.12 12.02 -47.70
N GLU A 56 -12.06 12.11 -46.91
CA GLU A 56 -10.72 11.65 -47.29
C GLU A 56 -10.69 10.13 -47.47
N LYS A 57 -9.82 9.65 -48.37
CA LYS A 57 -9.58 8.20 -48.55
C LYS A 57 -8.56 7.71 -47.53
N ILE A 58 -8.95 6.75 -46.72
CA ILE A 58 -8.12 6.11 -45.69
C ILE A 58 -7.77 4.70 -46.16
N PRO A 59 -6.46 4.30 -46.24
CA PRO A 59 -6.08 2.96 -46.69
C PRO A 59 -6.53 1.90 -45.70
N ILE A 60 -7.01 0.74 -46.20
CA ILE A 60 -7.44 -0.38 -45.39
C ILE A 60 -6.30 -1.41 -45.31
N TRP A 61 -5.95 -1.80 -44.10
CA TRP A 61 -4.91 -2.77 -43.77
C TRP A 61 -5.47 -3.93 -42.96
N SER A 62 -4.88 -5.12 -43.09
CA SER A 62 -5.06 -6.24 -42.17
C SER A 62 -3.82 -6.31 -41.26
N GLY A 63 -4.00 -6.24 -39.94
CA GLY A 63 -2.91 -6.25 -38.97
C GLY A 63 -3.07 -7.37 -37.93
N ASN A 64 -1.95 -8.01 -37.54
CA ASN A 64 -1.95 -9.09 -36.56
C ASN A 64 -2.35 -8.68 -35.13
N PHE A 65 -2.35 -7.40 -34.83
CA PHE A 65 -2.69 -6.84 -33.50
C PHE A 65 -4.14 -6.34 -33.40
N VAL A 66 -4.92 -6.37 -34.50
CA VAL A 66 -6.35 -6.05 -34.50
C VAL A 66 -7.13 -7.34 -34.20
N ILE A 67 -7.93 -7.33 -33.12
CA ILE A 67 -8.65 -8.50 -32.62
C ILE A 67 -10.10 -8.42 -33.06
N ALA A 68 -10.65 -9.49 -33.63
CA ALA A 68 -12.02 -9.52 -34.15
C ALA A 68 -13.11 -9.35 -33.07
N SER A 69 -12.82 -9.71 -31.82
CA SER A 69 -13.74 -9.54 -30.69
C SER A 69 -13.85 -8.08 -30.21
N TYR A 70 -13.02 -7.17 -30.69
CA TYR A 70 -13.07 -5.75 -30.33
C TYR A 70 -13.98 -4.96 -31.28
N GLY A 71 -15.09 -4.48 -30.77
CA GLY A 71 -16.08 -3.72 -31.55
C GLY A 71 -16.69 -4.54 -32.68
N THR A 72 -16.51 -4.08 -33.92
CA THR A 72 -16.95 -4.79 -35.15
C THR A 72 -15.85 -5.66 -35.75
N GLY A 73 -14.66 -5.71 -35.14
CA GLY A 73 -13.47 -6.32 -35.74
C GLY A 73 -12.76 -5.45 -36.78
N ALA A 74 -13.30 -4.27 -37.08
CA ALA A 74 -12.69 -3.24 -37.91
C ALA A 74 -12.56 -1.94 -37.08
N VAL A 75 -11.37 -1.39 -37.00
CA VAL A 75 -11.07 -0.19 -36.20
C VAL A 75 -10.46 0.89 -37.07
N MET A 76 -10.73 2.15 -36.76
CA MET A 76 -10.02 3.27 -37.35
C MET A 76 -8.73 3.50 -36.56
N ALA A 77 -7.58 3.30 -37.18
CA ALA A 77 -6.29 3.55 -36.59
C ALA A 77 -6.06 5.05 -36.39
N VAL A 78 -5.36 5.41 -35.30
CA VAL A 78 -5.04 6.80 -34.93
C VAL A 78 -3.53 6.95 -34.66
N PRO A 79 -2.67 6.83 -35.71
CA PRO A 79 -1.23 6.70 -35.52
C PRO A 79 -0.58 7.88 -34.79
N ALA A 80 -1.16 9.09 -34.86
CA ALA A 80 -0.62 10.23 -34.11
C ALA A 80 -0.88 10.15 -32.59
N HIS A 81 -1.83 9.30 -32.13
CA HIS A 81 -2.36 9.33 -30.75
C HIS A 81 -2.54 7.95 -30.11
N ASP A 82 -2.08 6.87 -30.75
CA ASP A 82 -1.96 5.51 -30.19
C ASP A 82 -0.56 4.95 -30.51
N GLU A 83 0.17 4.50 -29.51
CA GLU A 83 1.55 4.01 -29.67
C GLU A 83 1.63 2.79 -30.60
N ARG A 84 0.65 1.90 -30.55
CA ARG A 84 0.61 0.68 -31.38
C ARG A 84 0.41 1.04 -32.86
N ASP A 85 -0.48 1.98 -33.12
CA ASP A 85 -0.76 2.47 -34.47
C ASP A 85 0.39 3.31 -35.01
N PHE A 86 1.07 4.07 -34.14
CA PHE A 86 2.27 4.85 -34.49
C PHE A 86 3.40 3.94 -34.98
N ASP A 87 3.74 2.90 -34.17
CA ASP A 87 4.77 1.93 -34.52
C ASP A 87 4.45 1.20 -35.83
N PHE A 88 3.17 0.85 -36.04
CA PHE A 88 2.71 0.23 -37.26
C PHE A 88 2.85 1.17 -38.47
N ALA A 89 2.40 2.40 -38.33
CA ALA A 89 2.50 3.40 -39.39
C ALA A 89 3.95 3.71 -39.76
N GLN A 90 4.84 3.82 -38.77
CA GLN A 90 6.27 4.00 -39.03
C GLN A 90 6.87 2.78 -39.77
N LYS A 91 6.59 1.56 -39.32
CA LYS A 91 7.10 0.34 -39.93
C LYS A 91 6.73 0.20 -41.40
N PHE A 92 5.50 0.59 -41.75
CA PHE A 92 4.97 0.42 -43.12
C PHE A 92 4.95 1.74 -43.92
N ALA A 93 5.63 2.78 -43.42
CA ALA A 93 5.69 4.11 -44.03
C ALA A 93 4.30 4.68 -44.38
N ILE A 94 3.32 4.48 -43.53
CA ILE A 94 1.97 5.05 -43.66
C ILE A 94 2.01 6.51 -43.16
N PRO A 95 1.48 7.48 -43.89
CA PRO A 95 1.47 8.87 -43.44
C PRO A 95 0.76 9.05 -42.10
N ILE A 96 1.37 9.78 -41.19
CA ILE A 96 0.83 10.11 -39.88
C ILE A 96 0.33 11.55 -39.92
N LYS A 97 -0.96 11.76 -39.68
CA LYS A 97 -1.59 13.10 -39.63
C LYS A 97 -1.87 13.44 -38.16
N ARG A 98 -1.33 14.56 -37.70
CA ARG A 98 -1.59 15.05 -36.35
C ARG A 98 -3.01 15.57 -36.25
N ALA A 99 -3.80 15.10 -35.29
CA ALA A 99 -5.17 15.54 -35.04
C ALA A 99 -5.33 16.27 -33.71
N LEU A 100 -4.34 16.19 -32.82
CA LEU A 100 -4.31 16.90 -31.54
C LEU A 100 -2.97 17.60 -31.34
N VAL A 101 -2.98 18.72 -30.63
CA VAL A 101 -1.78 19.36 -30.06
C VAL A 101 -1.93 19.45 -28.54
N MET A 102 -0.82 19.26 -27.82
CA MET A 102 -0.86 19.18 -26.35
C MET A 102 -0.93 20.55 -25.66
N ILE A 103 -0.67 21.63 -26.43
CA ILE A 103 -0.70 23.00 -25.94
C ILE A 103 -1.66 23.77 -26.86
N GLU A 104 -2.53 24.60 -26.28
CA GLU A 104 -3.44 25.46 -27.07
C GLU A 104 -2.65 26.36 -28.01
N GLY A 105 -3.01 26.32 -29.32
CA GLY A 105 -2.29 27.04 -30.35
C GLY A 105 -0.90 26.47 -30.69
N GLY A 106 -0.62 25.25 -30.31
CA GLY A 106 0.65 24.57 -30.62
C GLY A 106 0.85 24.33 -32.12
N ASP A 107 2.09 24.02 -32.51
CA ASP A 107 2.48 23.81 -33.91
C ASP A 107 1.88 22.48 -34.44
N GLU A 108 0.88 22.63 -35.31
CA GLU A 108 0.18 21.50 -35.98
C GLU A 108 1.07 20.79 -37.02
N SER A 109 2.12 21.43 -37.49
CA SER A 109 2.99 20.93 -38.55
C SER A 109 4.23 20.18 -38.01
N ALA A 110 4.47 20.24 -36.69
CA ALA A 110 5.61 19.60 -36.07
C ALA A 110 5.58 18.09 -36.27
N GLU A 111 6.69 17.50 -36.69
CA GLU A 111 6.84 16.05 -36.87
C GLU A 111 6.76 15.32 -35.55
N LEU A 112 6.00 14.22 -35.52
CA LEU A 112 5.85 13.39 -34.34
C LEU A 112 6.98 12.33 -34.27
N THR A 113 7.73 12.35 -33.19
CA THR A 113 8.74 11.31 -32.87
C THR A 113 8.17 10.13 -32.08
N LYS A 114 6.99 10.33 -31.46
CA LYS A 114 6.21 9.33 -30.74
C LYS A 114 4.72 9.72 -30.77
N ALA A 115 3.84 8.79 -30.47
CA ALA A 115 2.42 9.09 -30.30
C ALA A 115 2.19 10.03 -29.09
N GLU A 116 1.24 10.95 -29.24
CA GLU A 116 0.75 11.82 -28.17
C GLU A 116 -0.59 11.27 -27.66
N THR A 117 -0.55 10.51 -26.55
CA THR A 117 -1.70 9.72 -26.07
C THR A 117 -2.63 10.45 -25.12
N GLU A 118 -2.25 11.65 -24.68
CA GLU A 118 -3.04 12.47 -23.76
C GLU A 118 -4.12 13.27 -24.50
N TYR A 119 -5.10 13.76 -23.77
CA TYR A 119 -6.10 14.67 -24.31
C TYR A 119 -5.47 16.02 -24.67
N GLY A 120 -5.74 16.49 -25.90
CA GLY A 120 -5.24 17.77 -26.41
C GLY A 120 -6.33 18.58 -27.09
N TRP A 121 -5.91 19.66 -27.76
CA TRP A 121 -6.75 20.51 -28.62
C TRP A 121 -6.80 19.95 -30.05
N MET A 122 -8.00 19.82 -30.59
CA MET A 122 -8.17 19.34 -31.97
C MET A 122 -7.58 20.29 -32.97
N VAL A 123 -6.90 19.73 -33.97
CA VAL A 123 -6.32 20.43 -35.11
C VAL A 123 -6.49 19.55 -36.35
N ASN A 124 -6.39 20.16 -37.53
CA ASN A 124 -6.43 19.45 -38.82
C ASN A 124 -7.67 18.56 -39.03
N SER A 125 -8.77 18.85 -38.35
CA SER A 125 -10.02 18.06 -38.46
C SER A 125 -10.74 18.30 -39.81
N GLY A 126 -10.33 19.31 -40.55
CA GLY A 126 -11.02 19.76 -41.78
C GLY A 126 -12.31 20.57 -41.52
N SER A 127 -12.57 20.91 -40.25
CA SER A 127 -13.75 21.68 -39.87
C SER A 127 -13.42 22.65 -38.73
N THR A 128 -13.76 23.92 -38.92
CA THR A 128 -13.64 24.95 -37.87
C THR A 128 -14.56 24.72 -36.67
N THR A 129 -15.49 23.78 -36.77
CA THR A 129 -16.39 23.42 -35.68
C THR A 129 -15.69 22.56 -34.63
N PHE A 130 -14.67 21.78 -35.01
CA PHE A 130 -13.96 20.85 -34.12
C PHE A 130 -12.58 21.38 -33.73
N ASP A 131 -11.89 22.06 -34.65
CA ASP A 131 -10.55 22.61 -34.39
C ASP A 131 -10.60 23.62 -33.24
N GLY A 132 -9.69 23.47 -32.28
CA GLY A 132 -9.64 24.26 -31.05
C GLY A 132 -10.48 23.72 -29.89
N LEU A 133 -11.29 22.66 -30.08
CA LEU A 133 -11.94 21.97 -28.96
C LEU A 133 -10.94 21.07 -28.22
N HIS A 134 -11.11 20.98 -26.91
CA HIS A 134 -10.23 20.16 -26.03
C HIS A 134 -10.96 18.96 -25.43
N GLY A 135 -10.27 17.83 -25.35
CA GLY A 135 -10.65 16.68 -24.54
C GLY A 135 -12.05 16.15 -24.78
N HIS A 136 -12.85 15.96 -23.74
CA HIS A 136 -14.20 15.42 -23.83
C HIS A 136 -15.18 16.28 -24.64
N ALA A 137 -14.98 17.59 -24.69
CA ALA A 137 -15.81 18.46 -25.53
C ALA A 137 -15.64 18.16 -27.02
N ALA A 138 -14.40 17.90 -27.44
CA ALA A 138 -14.09 17.50 -28.82
C ALA A 138 -14.71 16.13 -29.15
N VAL A 139 -14.56 15.14 -28.26
CA VAL A 139 -15.15 13.80 -28.42
C VAL A 139 -16.66 13.90 -28.57
N THR A 140 -17.33 14.67 -27.69
CA THR A 140 -18.78 14.85 -27.72
C THR A 140 -19.25 15.51 -29.04
N ALA A 141 -18.59 16.56 -29.46
CA ALA A 141 -18.94 17.31 -30.70
C ALA A 141 -18.82 16.41 -31.95
N VAL A 142 -17.74 15.64 -32.06
CA VAL A 142 -17.54 14.71 -33.19
C VAL A 142 -18.60 13.58 -33.19
N ILE A 143 -18.93 13.00 -32.04
CA ILE A 143 -19.98 11.96 -31.95
C ILE A 143 -21.34 12.55 -32.35
N ASP A 144 -21.69 13.74 -31.87
CA ASP A 144 -22.97 14.39 -32.17
C ASP A 144 -23.11 14.68 -33.67
N GLU A 145 -22.04 15.09 -34.34
CA GLU A 145 -22.06 15.33 -35.78
C GLU A 145 -22.20 14.01 -36.58
N LEU A 146 -21.51 12.94 -36.14
CA LEU A 146 -21.67 11.59 -36.75
C LEU A 146 -23.11 11.08 -36.61
N VAL A 147 -23.70 11.22 -35.44
CA VAL A 147 -25.10 10.81 -35.16
C VAL A 147 -26.07 11.63 -36.03
N LYS A 148 -25.91 12.96 -36.10
CA LYS A 148 -26.73 13.88 -36.89
C LYS A 148 -26.75 13.53 -38.40
N HIS A 149 -25.63 13.05 -38.92
CA HIS A 149 -25.49 12.62 -40.30
C HIS A 149 -25.83 11.15 -40.56
N GLY A 150 -26.27 10.42 -39.55
CA GLY A 150 -26.56 8.95 -39.63
C GLY A 150 -25.30 8.12 -39.95
N LYS A 151 -24.12 8.60 -39.59
CA LYS A 151 -22.82 7.96 -39.84
C LYS A 151 -22.28 7.24 -38.63
N GLY A 152 -22.95 7.36 -37.48
CA GLY A 152 -22.58 6.70 -36.22
C GLY A 152 -23.72 6.73 -35.22
N GLU A 153 -23.55 6.02 -34.13
CA GLU A 153 -24.46 5.99 -32.99
C GLU A 153 -23.71 6.04 -31.67
N ARG A 154 -24.36 6.57 -30.62
CA ARG A 154 -23.82 6.48 -29.26
C ARG A 154 -24.00 5.06 -28.77
N LYS A 155 -22.92 4.42 -28.34
CA LYS A 155 -22.94 3.06 -27.81
C LYS A 155 -22.23 3.03 -26.47
N LEU A 156 -22.85 2.37 -25.49
CA LEU A 156 -22.25 2.10 -24.20
C LEU A 156 -21.43 0.81 -24.29
N ASN A 157 -20.12 0.92 -24.12
CA ASN A 157 -19.24 -0.24 -24.02
C ASN A 157 -18.82 -0.42 -22.56
N TRP A 158 -19.16 -1.56 -21.99
CA TRP A 158 -18.75 -1.92 -20.64
C TRP A 158 -17.27 -2.32 -20.64
N LYS A 159 -16.48 -1.74 -19.74
CA LYS A 159 -15.06 -2.11 -19.57
C LYS A 159 -14.88 -3.45 -18.86
N ILE A 160 -15.94 -3.99 -18.26
CA ILE A 160 -15.93 -5.28 -17.59
C ILE A 160 -16.26 -6.40 -18.59
N ARG A 161 -15.50 -7.51 -18.51
CA ARG A 161 -15.81 -8.72 -19.29
C ARG A 161 -16.98 -9.45 -18.65
N PRO A 162 -17.86 -10.14 -19.45
CA PRO A 162 -18.89 -10.98 -18.90
C PRO A 162 -18.33 -12.06 -17.98
N TRP A 163 -18.99 -12.27 -16.85
CA TRP A 163 -18.65 -13.36 -15.94
C TRP A 163 -19.29 -14.64 -16.44
N LEU A 164 -18.46 -15.59 -16.91
CA LEU A 164 -18.92 -16.91 -17.32
C LEU A 164 -19.05 -17.80 -16.07
N ILE A 165 -20.27 -18.19 -15.73
CA ILE A 165 -20.60 -18.88 -14.48
C ILE A 165 -20.25 -20.38 -14.56
N SER A 166 -20.46 -21.04 -15.70
CA SER A 166 -20.31 -22.49 -15.87
C SER A 166 -18.88 -22.98 -15.70
N ARG A 167 -18.71 -24.08 -14.95
CA ARG A 167 -17.45 -24.82 -14.78
C ARG A 167 -17.68 -26.32 -14.90
N GLN A 168 -16.82 -26.99 -15.64
CA GLN A 168 -16.79 -28.45 -15.78
C GLN A 168 -16.00 -29.05 -14.59
N ARG A 169 -16.51 -28.86 -13.36
CA ARG A 169 -15.89 -29.29 -12.13
C ARG A 169 -16.90 -29.90 -11.19
N TYR A 170 -16.49 -30.92 -10.44
CA TYR A 170 -17.31 -31.49 -9.39
C TYR A 170 -17.59 -30.51 -8.25
N TRP A 171 -16.54 -29.80 -7.80
CA TRP A 171 -16.66 -28.86 -6.66
C TRP A 171 -17.26 -27.54 -7.13
N GLY A 172 -18.47 -27.28 -6.70
CA GLY A 172 -19.25 -26.09 -6.99
C GLY A 172 -20.75 -26.35 -6.84
N THR A 173 -21.54 -25.29 -6.82
CA THR A 173 -23.00 -25.39 -6.76
C THR A 173 -23.53 -25.87 -8.12
N PRO A 174 -24.30 -26.99 -8.19
CA PRO A 174 -24.90 -27.45 -9.44
C PRO A 174 -25.81 -26.37 -10.02
N ILE A 175 -25.79 -26.23 -11.35
CA ILE A 175 -26.71 -25.34 -12.06
C ILE A 175 -28.07 -26.02 -12.16
N PRO A 176 -29.16 -25.44 -11.59
CA PRO A 176 -30.46 -26.13 -11.46
C PRO A 176 -31.28 -26.08 -12.75
N ILE A 177 -30.71 -26.60 -13.83
CA ILE A 177 -31.35 -26.67 -15.17
C ILE A 177 -31.41 -28.12 -15.68
N ILE A 178 -32.48 -28.42 -16.35
CA ILE A 178 -32.72 -29.70 -17.05
C ILE A 178 -32.90 -29.40 -18.53
N HIS A 179 -32.14 -30.05 -19.38
CA HIS A 179 -32.21 -29.96 -20.85
C HIS A 179 -33.14 -30.99 -21.41
N CYS A 180 -34.24 -30.58 -22.01
CA CYS A 180 -35.24 -31.43 -22.66
C CYS A 180 -35.29 -31.12 -24.16
N ASP A 181 -35.28 -32.13 -24.99
CA ASP A 181 -35.31 -31.97 -26.45
C ASP A 181 -36.57 -31.24 -26.96
N GLU A 182 -37.71 -31.39 -26.25
CA GLU A 182 -38.97 -30.74 -26.61
C GLU A 182 -39.18 -29.38 -25.94
N CYS A 183 -38.78 -29.26 -24.65
CA CYS A 183 -39.09 -28.08 -23.84
C CYS A 183 -37.93 -27.10 -23.74
N GLY A 184 -36.75 -27.47 -24.26
CA GLY A 184 -35.51 -26.67 -24.09
C GLY A 184 -34.93 -26.72 -22.68
N ALA A 185 -34.33 -25.65 -22.23
CA ALA A 185 -33.83 -25.52 -20.89
C ALA A 185 -35.00 -25.27 -19.91
N VAL A 186 -35.17 -26.16 -18.94
CA VAL A 186 -36.22 -26.09 -17.92
C VAL A 186 -35.60 -26.01 -16.54
N PRO A 187 -35.98 -25.06 -15.67
CA PRO A 187 -35.46 -25.01 -14.30
C PRO A 187 -35.94 -26.24 -13.49
N VAL A 188 -35.12 -26.69 -12.57
CA VAL A 188 -35.48 -27.66 -11.54
C VAL A 188 -36.59 -27.04 -10.69
N PRO A 189 -37.68 -27.74 -10.36
CA PRO A 189 -38.73 -27.27 -9.49
C PRO A 189 -38.19 -26.89 -8.10
N GLU A 190 -38.79 -25.88 -7.44
CA GLU A 190 -38.35 -25.42 -6.13
C GLU A 190 -38.39 -26.51 -5.05
N GLU A 191 -39.42 -27.41 -5.14
CA GLU A 191 -39.58 -28.55 -4.24
C GLU A 191 -38.47 -29.62 -4.39
N ASP A 192 -37.74 -29.61 -5.49
CA ASP A 192 -36.63 -30.52 -5.78
C ASP A 192 -35.24 -29.89 -5.49
N LEU A 193 -35.22 -28.69 -4.92
CA LEU A 193 -33.98 -28.01 -4.50
C LEU A 193 -33.64 -28.38 -3.04
N PRO A 194 -32.35 -28.45 -2.70
CA PRO A 194 -31.15 -28.21 -3.52
C PRO A 194 -30.83 -29.40 -4.44
N VAL A 195 -30.19 -29.12 -5.59
CA VAL A 195 -29.62 -30.19 -6.42
C VAL A 195 -28.37 -30.71 -5.72
N GLU A 196 -28.42 -31.92 -5.20
CA GLU A 196 -27.30 -32.53 -4.50
C GLU A 196 -26.25 -33.09 -5.46
N LEU A 197 -24.96 -32.97 -5.10
CA LEU A 197 -23.86 -33.57 -5.84
C LEU A 197 -23.84 -35.08 -5.68
N PRO A 198 -23.67 -35.86 -6.75
CA PRO A 198 -23.62 -37.32 -6.67
C PRO A 198 -22.33 -37.80 -6.02
N ARG A 199 -22.37 -38.96 -5.39
CA ARG A 199 -21.19 -39.56 -4.72
C ARG A 199 -20.54 -40.70 -5.53
N ASP A 200 -21.17 -41.15 -6.59
CA ASP A 200 -20.78 -42.24 -7.48
C ASP A 200 -19.98 -41.79 -8.71
N ILE A 201 -19.21 -40.73 -8.59
CA ILE A 201 -18.44 -40.14 -9.67
C ILE A 201 -17.06 -40.77 -9.86
N VAL A 202 -16.52 -40.65 -11.07
CA VAL A 202 -15.15 -41.03 -11.42
C VAL A 202 -14.36 -39.82 -11.86
N PHE A 203 -13.30 -39.50 -11.13
CA PHE A 203 -12.37 -38.48 -11.55
C PHE A 203 -11.45 -38.99 -12.66
N GLY A 204 -11.27 -38.18 -13.71
CA GLY A 204 -10.45 -38.53 -14.86
C GLY A 204 -10.33 -37.39 -15.84
N LYS A 205 -10.38 -37.70 -17.14
CA LYS A 205 -10.45 -36.68 -18.18
C LYS A 205 -11.92 -36.33 -18.44
N GLY A 206 -12.24 -35.06 -18.50
CA GLY A 206 -13.57 -34.53 -18.75
C GLY A 206 -14.31 -34.11 -17.48
N ASN A 207 -15.62 -33.82 -17.63
CA ASN A 207 -16.46 -33.37 -16.51
C ASN A 207 -16.84 -34.58 -15.60
N PRO A 208 -16.47 -34.57 -14.31
CA PRO A 208 -16.79 -35.71 -13.43
C PRO A 208 -18.25 -35.98 -13.26
N LEU A 209 -19.14 -34.98 -13.32
CA LEU A 209 -20.58 -35.15 -13.17
C LEU A 209 -21.23 -35.92 -14.34
N GLU A 210 -20.60 -35.92 -15.51
CA GLU A 210 -21.04 -36.73 -16.65
C GLU A 210 -20.82 -38.24 -16.47
N THR A 211 -20.06 -38.63 -15.44
CA THR A 211 -19.82 -40.05 -15.14
C THR A 211 -20.91 -40.70 -14.30
N SER A 212 -21.79 -39.90 -13.67
CA SER A 212 -22.95 -40.41 -12.91
C SER A 212 -24.23 -40.37 -13.77
N ALA A 213 -24.67 -41.57 -14.19
CA ALA A 213 -25.91 -41.70 -14.93
C ALA A 213 -27.13 -41.29 -14.07
N GLU A 214 -27.13 -41.62 -12.78
CA GLU A 214 -28.20 -41.27 -11.84
C GLU A 214 -28.36 -39.75 -11.70
N PHE A 215 -27.26 -39.02 -11.67
CA PHE A 215 -27.30 -37.55 -11.63
C PHE A 215 -27.79 -36.96 -12.96
N MET A 216 -27.32 -37.49 -14.05
CA MET A 216 -27.50 -36.91 -15.39
C MET A 216 -28.85 -37.21 -16.01
N GLU A 217 -29.32 -38.48 -15.90
CA GLU A 217 -30.56 -38.96 -16.55
C GLU A 217 -31.76 -38.65 -15.66
N VAL A 218 -32.60 -37.72 -16.08
CA VAL A 218 -33.76 -37.25 -15.31
C VAL A 218 -34.99 -37.13 -16.17
N LYS A 219 -36.16 -37.00 -15.58
CA LYS A 219 -37.41 -36.66 -16.29
C LYS A 219 -37.59 -35.17 -16.38
N CYS A 220 -38.04 -34.67 -17.52
CA CYS A 220 -38.40 -33.27 -17.67
C CYS A 220 -39.60 -32.91 -16.77
N PRO A 221 -39.50 -31.94 -15.87
CA PRO A 221 -40.61 -31.61 -14.97
C PRO A 221 -41.81 -30.99 -15.71
N LYS A 222 -41.62 -30.49 -16.94
CA LYS A 222 -42.67 -29.86 -17.74
C LYS A 222 -43.46 -30.86 -18.59
N CYS A 223 -42.83 -31.86 -19.17
CA CYS A 223 -43.49 -32.78 -20.08
C CYS A 223 -43.36 -34.27 -19.72
N GLY A 224 -42.61 -34.64 -18.70
CA GLY A 224 -42.40 -36.00 -18.20
C GLY A 224 -41.51 -36.91 -19.07
N ARG A 225 -40.99 -36.44 -20.21
CA ARG A 225 -40.08 -37.18 -21.08
C ARG A 225 -38.69 -37.30 -20.50
N ASP A 226 -37.91 -38.22 -21.06
CA ASP A 226 -36.47 -38.31 -20.71
C ASP A 226 -35.74 -37.02 -21.06
N ALA A 227 -34.89 -36.60 -20.18
CA ALA A 227 -34.15 -35.35 -20.26
C ALA A 227 -32.78 -35.49 -19.54
N ARG A 228 -31.90 -34.50 -19.69
CA ARG A 228 -30.60 -34.52 -19.08
C ARG A 228 -30.46 -33.35 -18.14
N ARG A 229 -29.96 -33.61 -16.93
CA ARG A 229 -29.58 -32.56 -15.99
C ARG A 229 -28.33 -31.84 -16.51
N GLU A 230 -28.24 -30.54 -16.24
CA GLU A 230 -26.99 -29.79 -16.44
C GLU A 230 -25.89 -30.38 -15.59
N THR A 231 -24.72 -30.62 -16.18
CA THR A 231 -23.56 -31.23 -15.51
C THR A 231 -22.50 -30.21 -15.15
N ASP A 232 -22.63 -28.97 -15.58
CA ASP A 232 -21.77 -27.88 -15.13
C ASP A 232 -22.16 -27.44 -13.74
N THR A 233 -21.16 -27.08 -12.94
CA THR A 233 -21.34 -26.38 -11.66
C THR A 233 -21.10 -24.89 -11.84
N MET A 234 -21.56 -24.09 -10.89
CA MET A 234 -21.26 -22.66 -10.84
C MET A 234 -19.81 -22.44 -10.43
N ASP A 235 -19.22 -21.39 -10.95
CA ASP A 235 -17.94 -20.87 -10.47
C ASP A 235 -18.01 -20.65 -8.95
N THR A 236 -16.97 -21.06 -8.22
CA THR A 236 -16.92 -20.92 -6.75
C THR A 236 -17.01 -19.47 -6.28
N PHE A 237 -16.73 -18.49 -7.14
CA PHE A 237 -17.00 -17.08 -6.84
C PHE A 237 -18.49 -16.75 -6.68
N VAL A 238 -19.39 -17.58 -7.17
CA VAL A 238 -20.84 -17.42 -6.90
C VAL A 238 -21.10 -17.60 -5.41
N ASP A 239 -20.58 -18.67 -4.82
CA ASP A 239 -20.74 -18.95 -3.40
C ASP A 239 -20.08 -17.87 -2.53
N SER A 240 -18.86 -17.47 -2.88
CA SER A 240 -18.13 -16.43 -2.15
C SER A 240 -18.71 -15.02 -2.33
N SER A 241 -19.59 -14.83 -3.31
CA SER A 241 -20.21 -13.51 -3.56
C SER A 241 -21.30 -13.12 -2.57
N TRP A 242 -21.82 -14.07 -1.77
CA TRP A 242 -22.93 -13.81 -0.85
C TRP A 242 -22.84 -14.55 0.49
N TYR A 243 -21.74 -15.26 0.77
CA TYR A 243 -21.59 -16.06 1.99
C TYR A 243 -21.82 -15.24 3.28
N PHE A 244 -21.44 -13.96 3.28
CA PHE A 244 -21.64 -13.04 4.40
C PHE A 244 -23.13 -12.76 4.66
N LEU A 245 -23.97 -12.78 3.64
CA LEU A 245 -25.43 -12.73 3.81
C LEU A 245 -25.96 -14.05 4.39
N ARG A 246 -25.49 -15.21 3.88
CA ARG A 246 -25.86 -16.52 4.43
C ARG A 246 -25.48 -16.64 5.92
N TYR A 247 -24.35 -16.04 6.34
CA TYR A 247 -23.91 -16.06 7.75
C TYR A 247 -24.85 -15.34 8.69
N THR A 248 -25.66 -14.39 8.22
CA THR A 248 -26.64 -13.70 9.07
C THR A 248 -27.74 -14.63 9.57
N ASP A 249 -28.02 -15.75 8.83
CA ASP A 249 -29.06 -16.72 9.15
C ASP A 249 -28.67 -18.13 8.67
N ALA A 250 -27.52 -18.62 9.13
CA ALA A 250 -26.87 -19.83 8.61
C ALA A 250 -27.67 -21.13 8.88
N THR A 251 -28.57 -21.15 9.84
CA THR A 251 -29.39 -22.32 10.23
C THR A 251 -30.76 -22.34 9.58
N ASN A 252 -31.11 -21.32 8.79
CA ASN A 252 -32.39 -21.27 8.07
C ASN A 252 -32.43 -22.36 6.99
N ASN A 253 -33.46 -23.23 7.02
CA ASN A 253 -33.64 -24.31 6.07
C ASN A 253 -34.73 -24.01 5.03
N ASP A 254 -35.51 -22.95 5.24
CA ASP A 254 -36.64 -22.56 4.37
C ASP A 254 -36.23 -21.52 3.33
N GLU A 255 -35.29 -20.63 3.68
CA GLU A 255 -34.79 -19.55 2.83
C GLU A 255 -33.26 -19.48 2.85
N CYS A 256 -32.68 -18.81 1.88
CA CYS A 256 -31.22 -18.58 1.87
C CYS A 256 -30.75 -17.75 3.08
N PHE A 257 -31.57 -16.85 3.55
CA PHE A 257 -31.49 -16.06 4.80
C PHE A 257 -32.80 -15.26 4.95
N SER A 258 -33.20 -14.93 6.17
CA SER A 258 -34.34 -14.04 6.36
C SER A 258 -33.97 -12.58 6.05
N LYS A 259 -34.90 -11.83 5.50
CA LYS A 259 -34.73 -10.42 5.19
C LYS A 259 -34.41 -9.57 6.43
N GLU A 260 -35.06 -9.91 7.54
CA GLU A 260 -34.88 -9.25 8.82
C GLU A 260 -33.45 -9.44 9.32
N ALA A 261 -32.96 -10.69 9.37
CA ALA A 261 -31.61 -10.98 9.84
C ALA A 261 -30.53 -10.31 8.95
N ALA A 262 -30.71 -10.35 7.63
CA ALA A 262 -29.80 -9.67 6.71
C ALA A 262 -29.76 -8.15 6.97
N ASN A 263 -30.92 -7.51 7.14
CA ASN A 263 -31.00 -6.07 7.37
C ASN A 263 -30.47 -5.64 8.77
N ASP A 264 -30.60 -6.51 9.78
CA ASP A 264 -30.13 -6.23 11.14
C ASP A 264 -28.61 -6.36 11.28
N TRP A 265 -27.99 -7.35 10.60
CA TRP A 265 -26.57 -7.65 10.72
C TRP A 265 -25.69 -6.95 9.68
N MET A 266 -26.21 -6.65 8.51
CA MET A 266 -25.44 -5.99 7.46
C MET A 266 -25.49 -4.46 7.61
N ASN A 267 -24.50 -3.71 7.16
CA ASN A 267 -23.33 -4.14 6.35
C ASN A 267 -22.23 -4.76 7.23
N VAL A 268 -21.31 -5.50 6.60
CA VAL A 268 -20.09 -5.93 7.29
C VAL A 268 -19.28 -4.69 7.68
N ASP A 269 -18.91 -4.56 8.96
CA ASP A 269 -18.24 -3.38 9.48
C ASP A 269 -16.86 -3.17 8.87
N PHE A 270 -16.06 -4.24 8.82
CA PHE A 270 -14.71 -4.22 8.29
C PHE A 270 -14.41 -5.49 7.49
N TYR A 271 -13.97 -5.31 6.25
CA TYR A 271 -13.64 -6.41 5.34
C TYR A 271 -12.20 -6.33 4.88
N CYS A 272 -11.44 -7.42 5.08
CA CYS A 272 -10.01 -7.47 4.79
C CYS A 272 -9.70 -8.61 3.80
N GLY A 273 -8.94 -8.30 2.76
CA GLY A 273 -8.53 -9.27 1.75
C GLY A 273 -7.40 -8.77 0.85
N GLY A 274 -6.87 -9.66 -0.01
CA GLY A 274 -5.81 -9.31 -0.94
C GLY A 274 -6.25 -8.32 -2.00
N ILE A 275 -5.35 -7.47 -2.45
CA ILE A 275 -5.61 -6.45 -3.49
C ILE A 275 -6.07 -7.06 -4.82
N GLU A 276 -5.67 -8.31 -5.13
CA GLU A 276 -6.10 -9.02 -6.34
C GLU A 276 -7.62 -9.21 -6.42
N HIS A 277 -8.29 -9.27 -5.27
CA HIS A 277 -9.74 -9.42 -5.22
C HIS A 277 -10.51 -8.14 -5.57
N ALA A 278 -9.83 -7.00 -5.69
CA ALA A 278 -10.46 -5.75 -6.16
C ALA A 278 -11.08 -5.88 -7.56
N GLN A 279 -10.48 -6.72 -8.42
CA GLN A 279 -10.96 -6.99 -9.78
C GLN A 279 -11.69 -8.33 -9.92
N MET A 280 -11.92 -9.06 -8.85
CA MET A 280 -12.54 -10.40 -8.84
C MET A 280 -13.67 -10.45 -7.82
N HIS A 281 -13.43 -11.06 -6.66
CA HIS A 281 -14.42 -11.27 -5.61
C HIS A 281 -15.20 -10.01 -5.21
N LEU A 282 -14.54 -8.88 -5.04
CA LEU A 282 -15.21 -7.64 -4.59
C LEU A 282 -16.23 -7.11 -5.62
N ILE A 283 -15.95 -7.23 -6.92
CA ILE A 283 -16.90 -6.87 -7.97
C ILE A 283 -18.13 -7.78 -7.89
N TYR A 284 -17.91 -9.09 -7.74
CA TYR A 284 -18.99 -10.07 -7.70
C TYR A 284 -19.82 -9.94 -6.42
N ALA A 285 -19.19 -9.74 -5.26
CA ALA A 285 -19.88 -9.51 -4.00
C ALA A 285 -20.78 -8.27 -4.05
N ARG A 286 -20.30 -7.16 -4.62
CA ARG A 286 -21.08 -5.94 -4.83
C ARG A 286 -22.24 -6.15 -5.82
N PHE A 287 -21.96 -6.80 -6.95
CA PHE A 287 -22.98 -7.13 -7.93
C PHE A 287 -24.08 -8.01 -7.32
N TRP A 288 -23.67 -9.06 -6.59
CA TRP A 288 -24.59 -10.01 -5.96
C TRP A 288 -25.47 -9.33 -4.91
N THR A 289 -24.89 -8.51 -4.06
CA THR A 289 -25.62 -7.71 -3.09
C THR A 289 -26.70 -6.84 -3.77
N LYS A 290 -26.33 -6.10 -4.83
CA LYS A 290 -27.28 -5.25 -5.56
C LYS A 290 -28.38 -6.06 -6.26
N ALA A 291 -28.02 -7.20 -6.86
CA ALA A 291 -28.99 -8.08 -7.52
C ALA A 291 -30.01 -8.68 -6.52
N LEU A 292 -29.55 -9.16 -5.37
CA LEU A 292 -30.44 -9.69 -4.32
C LEU A 292 -31.33 -8.61 -3.70
N ARG A 293 -30.81 -7.38 -3.56
CA ARG A 293 -31.61 -6.21 -3.16
C ARG A 293 -32.74 -5.94 -4.17
N ASP A 294 -32.40 -5.93 -5.46
CA ASP A 294 -33.38 -5.67 -6.53
C ASP A 294 -34.44 -6.78 -6.63
N LEU A 295 -34.09 -8.01 -6.21
CA LEU A 295 -35.04 -9.11 -6.01
C LEU A 295 -35.86 -9.02 -4.72
N GLY A 296 -35.58 -8.02 -3.86
CA GLY A 296 -36.34 -7.77 -2.63
C GLY A 296 -35.92 -8.60 -1.42
N LEU A 297 -34.83 -9.36 -1.50
CA LEU A 297 -34.37 -10.23 -0.41
C LEU A 297 -33.74 -9.47 0.76
N HIS A 298 -33.28 -8.26 0.54
CA HIS A 298 -32.80 -7.30 1.57
C HIS A 298 -32.87 -5.86 1.04
N SER A 299 -32.45 -4.87 1.84
CA SER A 299 -32.47 -3.45 1.46
C SER A 299 -31.08 -2.82 1.36
N ILE A 300 -30.01 -3.60 1.41
CA ILE A 300 -28.61 -3.17 1.50
C ILE A 300 -28.10 -2.82 0.11
N ASP A 301 -27.37 -1.70 -0.02
CA ASP A 301 -26.81 -1.27 -1.31
C ASP A 301 -25.34 -1.70 -1.49
N GLU A 302 -24.52 -1.65 -0.44
CA GLU A 302 -23.13 -2.07 -0.46
C GLU A 302 -22.85 -3.08 0.65
N PRO A 303 -22.07 -4.16 0.40
CA PRO A 303 -21.89 -5.23 1.38
C PRO A 303 -20.97 -4.85 2.54
N PHE A 304 -20.04 -3.92 2.35
CA PHE A 304 -18.96 -3.60 3.30
C PHE A 304 -18.92 -2.12 3.61
N ASN A 305 -18.79 -1.75 4.91
CA ASN A 305 -18.65 -0.36 5.36
C ASN A 305 -17.21 0.12 5.17
N GLU A 306 -16.24 -0.67 5.62
CA GLU A 306 -14.82 -0.39 5.47
C GLU A 306 -14.12 -1.55 4.78
N LEU A 307 -13.16 -1.24 3.91
CA LEU A 307 -12.41 -2.22 3.13
C LEU A 307 -10.92 -1.97 3.26
N LEU A 308 -10.17 -2.99 3.69
CA LEU A 308 -8.72 -3.02 3.67
C LEU A 308 -8.23 -3.99 2.60
N CYS A 309 -7.63 -3.46 1.54
CA CYS A 309 -6.96 -4.28 0.53
C CYS A 309 -5.49 -4.49 0.92
N GLN A 310 -5.14 -5.72 1.27
CA GLN A 310 -3.77 -6.09 1.64
C GLN A 310 -2.84 -6.07 0.44
N GLY A 311 -1.62 -5.55 0.66
CA GLY A 311 -0.55 -5.59 -0.33
C GLY A 311 -0.05 -7.01 -0.61
N MET A 312 0.65 -7.17 -1.73
CA MET A 312 1.18 -8.46 -2.14
C MET A 312 2.39 -8.87 -1.31
N VAL A 313 2.47 -10.14 -0.95
CA VAL A 313 3.68 -10.75 -0.37
C VAL A 313 4.51 -11.34 -1.50
N ASN A 314 5.72 -10.80 -1.66
CA ASN A 314 6.69 -11.21 -2.67
C ASN A 314 7.86 -11.96 -2.04
N LYS A 315 8.56 -12.74 -2.85
CA LYS A 315 9.88 -13.29 -2.52
C LYS A 315 10.74 -13.30 -3.76
N ALA A 316 12.04 -13.08 -3.61
CA ALA A 316 12.96 -13.03 -4.74
C ALA A 316 12.92 -14.32 -5.56
N ALA A 317 12.95 -14.17 -6.88
CA ALA A 317 13.05 -15.24 -7.86
C ALA A 317 14.05 -14.86 -8.97
N PRO A 318 14.66 -15.84 -9.68
CA PRO A 318 15.56 -15.57 -10.77
C PRO A 318 14.89 -14.78 -11.90
N TRP A 319 15.57 -13.76 -12.38
CA TRP A 319 15.12 -12.86 -13.43
C TRP A 319 16.16 -12.75 -14.55
N CYS A 320 15.73 -12.89 -15.79
CA CYS A 320 16.55 -12.63 -16.96
C CYS A 320 16.24 -11.25 -17.53
N GLU A 321 17.24 -10.35 -17.52
CA GLU A 321 17.09 -8.98 -18.04
C GLU A 321 16.85 -8.98 -19.56
N SER A 322 17.59 -9.80 -20.31
CA SER A 322 17.52 -9.84 -21.79
C SER A 322 16.18 -10.39 -22.30
N CYS A 323 15.64 -11.40 -21.63
CA CYS A 323 14.36 -12.02 -22.01
C CYS A 323 13.15 -11.39 -21.31
N ALA A 324 13.38 -10.55 -20.30
CA ALA A 324 12.36 -9.95 -19.44
C ALA A 324 11.39 -11.00 -18.83
N ILE A 325 11.94 -12.13 -18.34
CA ILE A 325 11.16 -13.22 -17.75
C ILE A 325 11.61 -13.56 -16.33
N THR A 326 10.66 -13.92 -15.48
CA THR A 326 10.90 -14.52 -14.16
C THR A 326 10.94 -16.04 -14.31
N LEU A 327 11.90 -16.69 -13.68
CA LEU A 327 12.11 -18.13 -13.73
C LEU A 327 11.88 -18.77 -12.36
N SER A 328 11.65 -20.09 -12.33
CA SER A 328 11.57 -20.86 -11.09
C SER A 328 12.89 -20.77 -10.28
N VAL A 329 12.77 -20.88 -8.96
CA VAL A 329 13.93 -20.93 -8.05
C VAL A 329 14.89 -22.08 -8.36
N ASP A 330 14.46 -23.11 -9.09
CA ASP A 330 15.31 -24.19 -9.58
C ASP A 330 16.44 -23.70 -10.49
N HIS A 331 16.31 -22.50 -11.06
CA HIS A 331 17.33 -21.89 -11.92
C HIS A 331 18.31 -20.98 -11.15
N ILE A 332 18.28 -20.96 -9.82
CA ILE A 332 19.23 -20.18 -9.01
C ILE A 332 20.67 -20.69 -9.30
N GLY A 333 21.55 -19.77 -9.69
CA GLY A 333 22.94 -20.09 -10.05
C GLY A 333 23.14 -20.70 -11.44
N MET A 334 22.08 -20.83 -12.23
CA MET A 334 22.13 -21.31 -13.62
C MET A 334 21.98 -20.13 -14.60
N PRO A 335 22.46 -20.25 -15.84
CA PRO A 335 22.19 -19.28 -16.89
C PRO A 335 20.74 -19.38 -17.36
N CYS A 336 20.24 -18.31 -18.00
CA CYS A 336 18.91 -18.30 -18.61
C CYS A 336 18.74 -19.42 -19.65
N PRO A 337 17.71 -20.26 -19.56
CA PRO A 337 17.50 -21.36 -20.50
C PRO A 337 17.13 -20.88 -21.92
N GLN A 338 16.75 -19.61 -22.11
CA GLN A 338 16.38 -19.06 -23.41
C GLN A 338 17.53 -18.34 -24.11
N CYS A 339 18.34 -17.54 -23.40
CA CYS A 339 19.41 -16.74 -24.01
C CYS A 339 20.81 -17.06 -23.50
N GLY A 340 20.96 -17.84 -22.43
CA GLY A 340 22.24 -18.18 -21.84
C GLY A 340 22.85 -17.12 -20.92
N ASP A 341 22.19 -15.97 -20.74
CA ASP A 341 22.69 -14.88 -19.89
C ASP A 341 22.61 -15.22 -18.40
N ALA A 342 23.44 -14.56 -17.60
CA ALA A 342 23.38 -14.67 -16.15
C ALA A 342 22.07 -14.12 -15.60
N LEU A 343 21.52 -14.81 -14.60
CA LEU A 343 20.28 -14.40 -13.94
C LEU A 343 20.57 -13.51 -12.73
N SER A 344 19.76 -12.46 -12.56
CA SER A 344 19.69 -11.65 -11.35
C SER A 344 18.55 -12.14 -10.46
N MET A 345 18.55 -11.73 -9.17
CA MET A 345 17.41 -12.00 -8.28
C MET A 345 16.53 -10.76 -8.25
N ARG A 346 15.21 -10.94 -8.48
CA ARG A 346 14.22 -9.86 -8.46
C ARG A 346 13.02 -10.24 -7.62
N SER A 347 12.44 -9.26 -6.93
CA SER A 347 11.17 -9.43 -6.22
C SER A 347 10.07 -9.88 -7.17
N ALA A 348 9.38 -10.97 -6.83
CA ALA A 348 8.29 -11.54 -7.60
C ALA A 348 7.18 -12.02 -6.67
N LYS A 349 5.93 -11.96 -7.14
CA LYS A 349 4.79 -12.53 -6.42
C LYS A 349 5.06 -13.99 -6.09
N MET A 350 4.81 -14.40 -4.84
CA MET A 350 4.91 -15.79 -4.45
C MET A 350 3.95 -16.65 -5.26
N SER A 351 4.46 -17.71 -5.88
CA SER A 351 3.64 -18.67 -6.62
C SER A 351 4.25 -20.07 -6.59
N LYS A 352 3.40 -21.09 -6.65
CA LYS A 352 3.84 -22.50 -6.72
C LYS A 352 4.67 -22.77 -7.98
N SER A 353 4.33 -22.12 -9.10
CA SER A 353 5.04 -22.29 -10.36
C SER A 353 6.46 -21.73 -10.37
N LEU A 354 6.71 -20.70 -9.57
CA LEU A 354 8.06 -20.14 -9.37
C LEU A 354 8.83 -20.88 -8.26
N GLY A 355 8.16 -21.65 -7.41
CA GLY A 355 8.77 -22.32 -6.27
C GLY A 355 9.25 -21.36 -5.16
N ASN A 356 8.92 -20.08 -5.24
CA ASN A 356 9.35 -19.05 -4.29
C ASN A 356 8.36 -18.85 -3.12
N THR A 357 7.49 -19.82 -2.87
CA THR A 357 6.56 -19.82 -1.73
C THR A 357 7.28 -20.12 -0.42
N VAL A 358 6.71 -19.66 0.69
CA VAL A 358 7.13 -20.00 2.06
C VAL A 358 5.98 -20.71 2.74
N SER A 359 6.26 -21.87 3.34
CA SER A 359 5.29 -22.59 4.15
C SER A 359 5.18 -21.93 5.52
N PRO A 360 4.01 -21.47 5.96
CA PRO A 360 3.81 -20.98 7.31
C PRO A 360 4.12 -22.04 8.38
N GLU A 361 3.78 -23.32 8.11
CA GLU A 361 4.01 -24.42 9.02
C GLU A 361 5.50 -24.59 9.33
N ASP A 362 6.37 -24.60 8.30
CA ASP A 362 7.82 -24.74 8.48
C ASP A 362 8.39 -23.56 9.30
N MET A 363 7.88 -22.36 9.06
CA MET A 363 8.31 -21.16 9.79
C MET A 363 7.82 -21.18 11.25
N ILE A 364 6.61 -21.67 11.51
CA ILE A 364 6.04 -21.82 12.85
C ILE A 364 6.81 -22.88 13.63
N GLU A 365 7.17 -24.01 13.00
CA GLU A 365 7.97 -25.05 13.63
C GLU A 365 9.36 -24.53 14.02
N GLN A 366 9.98 -23.71 13.18
CA GLN A 366 11.33 -23.21 13.40
C GLN A 366 11.39 -22.03 14.36
N PHE A 367 10.46 -21.07 14.27
CA PHE A 367 10.54 -19.78 14.98
C PHE A 367 9.39 -19.54 15.98
N GLY A 368 8.35 -20.36 15.95
CA GLY A 368 7.13 -20.16 16.73
C GLY A 368 6.13 -19.24 16.06
N ALA A 369 4.83 -19.46 16.32
CA ALA A 369 3.73 -18.70 15.70
C ALA A 369 3.81 -17.19 15.96
N ASP A 370 4.12 -16.79 17.19
CA ASP A 370 4.20 -15.37 17.57
C ASP A 370 5.32 -14.64 16.83
N THR A 371 6.46 -15.28 16.57
CA THR A 371 7.54 -14.68 15.76
C THR A 371 7.09 -14.43 14.33
N VAL A 372 6.40 -15.39 13.71
CA VAL A 372 5.91 -15.26 12.34
C VAL A 372 4.86 -14.14 12.24
N ARG A 373 3.93 -14.09 13.21
CA ARG A 373 2.92 -13.03 13.30
C ARG A 373 3.57 -11.65 13.46
N LEU A 374 4.52 -11.53 14.38
CA LEU A 374 5.27 -10.30 14.62
C LEU A 374 5.98 -9.82 13.33
N PHE A 375 6.67 -10.73 12.65
CA PHE A 375 7.37 -10.42 11.40
C PHE A 375 6.44 -9.88 10.35
N ILE A 376 5.31 -10.55 10.08
CA ILE A 376 4.35 -10.12 9.04
C ILE A 376 3.77 -8.74 9.35
N LEU A 377 3.39 -8.49 10.61
CA LEU A 377 2.80 -7.22 11.03
C LEU A 377 3.81 -6.06 11.04
N PHE A 378 5.10 -6.38 11.25
CA PHE A 378 6.17 -5.37 11.29
C PHE A 378 6.79 -5.08 9.92
N ALA A 379 6.80 -6.04 8.99
CA ALA A 379 7.53 -5.94 7.72
C ALA A 379 7.04 -4.79 6.83
N ALA A 380 5.71 -4.57 6.78
CA ALA A 380 5.12 -3.49 6.00
C ALA A 380 3.77 -3.04 6.59
N ASN A 381 3.33 -1.83 6.22
CA ASN A 381 1.95 -1.42 6.46
C ASN A 381 1.00 -2.36 5.68
N PRO A 382 -0.16 -2.77 6.21
CA PRO A 382 -1.05 -3.73 5.57
C PRO A 382 -1.40 -3.44 4.11
N THR A 383 -1.51 -2.18 3.71
CA THR A 383 -1.83 -1.77 2.32
C THR A 383 -0.62 -1.79 1.38
N ALA A 384 0.59 -1.89 1.92
CA ALA A 384 1.82 -1.92 1.14
C ALA A 384 2.24 -3.37 0.82
N GLY A 385 2.84 -3.56 -0.35
CA GLY A 385 3.50 -4.84 -0.66
C GLY A 385 4.73 -5.05 0.23
N MET A 386 5.02 -6.30 0.55
CA MET A 386 6.22 -6.67 1.31
C MET A 386 7.06 -7.70 0.57
N ASP A 387 8.37 -7.63 0.76
CA ASP A 387 9.29 -8.67 0.35
C ASP A 387 9.64 -9.56 1.56
N TRP A 388 9.45 -10.85 1.41
CA TRP A 388 9.84 -11.82 2.42
C TRP A 388 11.35 -11.83 2.62
N SER A 389 11.78 -11.75 3.86
CA SER A 389 13.20 -11.76 4.25
C SER A 389 13.44 -12.69 5.44
N ASP A 390 14.19 -13.77 5.21
CA ASP A 390 14.54 -14.72 6.27
C ASP A 390 15.41 -14.06 7.36
N THR A 391 16.29 -13.13 6.98
CA THR A 391 17.11 -12.37 7.94
C THR A 391 16.29 -11.42 8.82
N ALA A 392 15.22 -10.84 8.26
CA ALA A 392 14.30 -10.01 9.04
C ALA A 392 13.46 -10.87 10.00
N LEU A 393 13.06 -12.07 9.60
CA LEU A 393 12.38 -13.03 10.46
C LEU A 393 13.26 -13.43 11.67
N GLU A 394 14.54 -13.76 11.43
CA GLU A 394 15.51 -14.03 12.50
C GLU A 394 15.72 -12.83 13.44
N ALA A 395 15.71 -11.61 12.90
CA ALA A 395 15.79 -10.40 13.72
C ALA A 395 14.58 -10.26 14.65
N ASN A 396 13.37 -10.54 14.14
CA ASN A 396 12.15 -10.55 14.96
C ASN A 396 12.18 -11.67 16.00
N HIS A 397 12.73 -12.84 15.68
CA HIS A 397 12.92 -13.91 16.67
C HIS A 397 13.79 -13.48 17.84
N ARG A 398 14.89 -12.75 17.58
CA ARG A 398 15.73 -12.17 18.65
C ARG A 398 14.95 -11.20 19.55
N VAL A 399 14.05 -10.40 18.98
CA VAL A 399 13.17 -9.51 19.77
C VAL A 399 12.22 -10.32 20.64
N MET A 400 11.65 -11.43 20.12
CA MET A 400 10.81 -12.33 20.91
C MET A 400 11.56 -12.93 22.10
N LEU A 401 12.80 -13.39 21.90
CA LEU A 401 13.64 -13.91 23.01
C LEU A 401 13.94 -12.83 24.04
N GLN A 402 14.16 -11.59 23.62
CA GLN A 402 14.35 -10.47 24.55
C GLN A 402 13.08 -10.20 25.36
N LEU A 403 11.91 -10.18 24.71
CA LEU A 403 10.63 -10.00 25.41
C LEU A 403 10.36 -11.10 26.43
N GLN A 404 10.72 -12.36 26.14
CA GLN A 404 10.59 -13.46 27.09
C GLN A 404 11.37 -13.23 28.39
N SER A 405 12.49 -12.49 28.35
CA SER A 405 13.31 -12.20 29.53
C SER A 405 12.85 -10.95 30.33
N ILE A 406 11.95 -10.16 29.80
CA ILE A 406 11.47 -8.92 30.45
C ILE A 406 10.81 -9.17 31.81
N PRO A 407 9.89 -10.16 31.98
CA PRO A 407 9.27 -10.42 33.29
C PRO A 407 10.27 -10.71 34.37
N GLU A 408 11.22 -11.58 34.12
CA GLU A 408 12.27 -11.90 35.08
C GLU A 408 13.09 -10.67 35.44
N THR A 409 13.45 -9.86 34.47
CA THR A 409 14.20 -8.62 34.72
C THR A 409 13.43 -7.65 35.60
N ILE A 410 12.18 -7.39 35.32
CA ILE A 410 11.36 -6.40 36.04
C ILE A 410 10.95 -6.90 37.42
N LEU A 411 10.60 -8.18 37.57
CA LEU A 411 10.20 -8.73 38.85
C LEU A 411 11.37 -8.84 39.87
N ASN A 412 12.61 -8.77 39.37
CA ASN A 412 13.82 -8.70 40.20
C ASN A 412 14.25 -7.25 40.52
N TRP A 413 13.54 -6.23 40.09
CA TRP A 413 13.81 -4.88 40.55
C TRP A 413 13.57 -4.72 42.06
N GLY A 414 14.25 -3.74 42.64
CA GLY A 414 14.03 -3.35 44.06
C GLY A 414 12.74 -2.55 44.27
N ASN A 415 12.67 -1.87 45.40
CA ASN A 415 11.52 -1.03 45.76
C ASN A 415 11.96 0.45 45.98
N GLU A 416 13.04 0.87 45.37
CA GLU A 416 13.56 2.21 45.53
C GLU A 416 12.83 3.19 44.60
N ASN A 417 12.23 4.22 45.18
CA ASN A 417 11.63 5.29 44.39
C ASN A 417 12.68 6.18 43.78
N SER A 418 12.51 6.55 42.55
CA SER A 418 13.42 7.46 41.84
C SER A 418 12.64 8.47 40.97
N ALA A 419 13.24 9.59 40.67
CA ALA A 419 12.59 10.62 39.82
C ALA A 419 12.29 10.13 38.38
N ILE A 420 12.88 9.02 37.95
CA ILE A 420 12.61 8.44 36.64
C ILE A 420 11.35 7.56 36.64
N ASP A 421 10.78 7.24 37.80
CA ASP A 421 9.55 6.46 37.94
C ASP A 421 8.36 7.19 37.32
N ASP A 422 8.24 8.49 37.58
CA ASP A 422 7.20 9.34 37.02
C ASP A 422 7.32 9.44 35.49
N TRP A 423 8.54 9.50 34.99
CA TRP A 423 8.79 9.47 33.56
C TRP A 423 8.33 8.16 32.91
N LEU A 424 8.63 6.99 33.52
CA LEU A 424 8.22 5.72 32.96
C LEU A 424 6.70 5.57 32.96
N THR A 425 6.04 6.04 34.02
CA THR A 425 4.57 6.07 34.13
C THR A 425 3.94 6.95 33.05
N ALA A 426 4.44 8.17 32.89
CA ALA A 426 3.99 9.09 31.83
C ALA A 426 4.26 8.51 30.43
N ARG A 427 5.43 7.90 30.23
CA ARG A 427 5.79 7.24 28.97
C ARG A 427 4.87 6.09 28.63
N LEU A 428 4.48 5.28 29.60
CA LEU A 428 3.50 4.23 29.40
C LEU A 428 2.16 4.78 28.90
N LYS A 429 1.65 5.82 29.56
CA LYS A 429 0.38 6.47 29.12
C LYS A 429 0.48 6.95 27.69
N GLN A 430 1.59 7.60 27.32
CA GLN A 430 1.83 8.04 25.96
C GLN A 430 1.86 6.87 24.97
N ARG A 431 2.58 5.77 25.29
CA ARG A 431 2.69 4.59 24.41
C ARG A 431 1.35 3.91 24.19
N VAL A 432 0.53 3.80 25.23
CA VAL A 432 -0.80 3.20 25.10
C VAL A 432 -1.71 4.10 24.26
N SER A 433 -1.64 5.42 24.41
CA SER A 433 -2.38 6.36 23.57
C SER A 433 -1.97 6.28 22.09
N GLU A 434 -0.65 6.28 21.82
CA GLU A 434 -0.10 6.12 20.47
C GLU A 434 -0.50 4.77 19.85
N PHE A 435 -0.45 3.68 20.62
CA PHE A 435 -0.87 2.35 20.20
C PHE A 435 -2.36 2.33 19.83
N ASN A 436 -3.21 2.86 20.70
CA ASN A 436 -4.65 2.91 20.43
C ASN A 436 -4.98 3.74 19.19
N GLN A 437 -4.26 4.83 18.96
CA GLN A 437 -4.43 5.62 17.74
C GLN A 437 -3.99 4.85 16.50
N ALA A 438 -2.85 4.16 16.55
CA ALA A 438 -2.36 3.32 15.47
C ALA A 438 -3.36 2.19 15.13
N MET A 439 -3.94 1.55 16.16
CA MET A 439 -4.97 0.52 15.98
C MET A 439 -6.24 1.07 15.34
N LYS A 440 -6.69 2.26 15.73
CA LYS A 440 -7.87 2.92 15.14
C LYS A 440 -7.72 3.24 13.66
N THR A 441 -6.49 3.48 13.21
CA THR A 441 -6.18 3.81 11.81
C THR A 441 -5.61 2.62 11.02
N TYR A 442 -5.67 1.42 11.60
CA TYR A 442 -5.09 0.19 11.04
C TYR A 442 -3.60 0.29 10.69
N ASP A 443 -2.85 1.20 11.33
CA ASP A 443 -1.39 1.26 11.24
C ASP A 443 -0.77 0.20 12.15
N LEU A 444 -0.95 -1.07 11.76
CA LEU A 444 -0.54 -2.24 12.54
C LEU A 444 0.97 -2.28 12.74
N ARG A 445 1.73 -1.80 11.74
CA ARG A 445 3.19 -1.70 11.87
C ARG A 445 3.58 -0.77 13.01
N ARG A 446 2.96 0.42 13.09
CA ARG A 446 3.22 1.37 14.19
C ARG A 446 2.82 0.81 15.55
N ALA A 447 1.68 0.12 15.63
CA ALA A 447 1.25 -0.54 16.86
C ALA A 447 2.27 -1.59 17.35
N VAL A 448 2.76 -2.43 16.44
CA VAL A 448 3.80 -3.43 16.72
C VAL A 448 5.14 -2.76 17.11
N GLU A 449 5.52 -1.68 16.41
CA GLU A 449 6.74 -0.93 16.74
C GLU A 449 6.72 -0.41 18.18
N ILE A 450 5.59 0.15 18.61
CA ILE A 450 5.39 0.60 19.99
C ILE A 450 5.51 -0.56 20.98
N SER A 451 4.72 -1.60 20.75
CA SER A 451 4.56 -2.70 21.72
C SER A 451 5.78 -3.63 21.82
N HIS A 452 6.54 -3.84 20.72
CA HIS A 452 7.63 -4.81 20.70
C HIS A 452 9.03 -4.22 20.66
N TYR A 453 9.17 -2.94 20.29
CA TYR A 453 10.49 -2.33 20.13
C TYR A 453 10.69 -1.10 21.01
N GLU A 454 9.71 -0.20 21.06
CA GLU A 454 9.88 1.06 21.77
C GLU A 454 9.77 0.89 23.28
N LEU A 455 8.85 0.06 23.77
CA LEU A 455 8.74 -0.22 25.20
C LEU A 455 9.98 -0.92 25.76
N ILE A 456 10.62 -1.82 24.97
CA ILE A 456 11.93 -2.38 25.35
C ILE A 456 12.97 -1.29 25.54
N LYS A 457 13.04 -0.32 24.60
CA LYS A 457 13.96 0.80 24.69
C LYS A 457 13.65 1.70 25.90
N ASP A 458 12.38 1.86 26.23
CA ASP A 458 11.95 2.66 27.37
C ASP A 458 12.32 1.98 28.70
N VAL A 459 12.16 0.67 28.84
CA VAL A 459 12.64 -0.12 30.00
C VAL A 459 14.15 -0.06 30.13
N ASN A 460 14.88 -0.27 29.04
CA ASN A 460 16.34 -0.16 29.04
C ASN A 460 16.82 1.23 29.46
N TRP A 461 16.11 2.26 29.00
CA TRP A 461 16.41 3.63 29.40
C TRP A 461 16.13 3.88 30.87
N TYR A 462 14.97 3.45 31.37
CA TYR A 462 14.60 3.55 32.78
C TYR A 462 15.66 2.93 33.68
N THR A 463 16.04 1.67 33.44
CA THR A 463 17.08 0.97 34.21
C THR A 463 18.43 1.71 34.14
N ARG A 464 18.81 2.18 32.96
CA ARG A 464 20.04 2.93 32.72
C ARG A 464 20.08 4.25 33.50
N ARG A 465 18.91 4.88 33.68
CA ARG A 465 18.71 6.08 34.47
C ARG A 465 18.71 5.83 35.99
N GLY A 466 18.89 4.58 36.41
CA GLY A 466 18.88 4.16 37.83
C GLY A 466 17.51 3.78 38.36
N GLY A 467 16.51 3.65 37.49
CA GLY A 467 15.19 3.16 37.85
C GLY A 467 15.25 1.70 38.29
N ASN A 468 14.63 1.39 39.43
CA ASN A 468 14.68 0.07 40.08
C ASN A 468 13.47 -0.12 40.99
N ASN A 469 12.26 0.16 40.49
CA ASN A 469 11.02 0.07 41.25
C ASN A 469 10.10 -0.99 40.67
N VAL A 470 9.96 -2.11 41.37
CA VAL A 470 9.18 -3.26 40.90
C VAL A 470 7.68 -2.97 40.78
N GLU A 471 7.11 -2.09 41.59
CA GLU A 471 5.68 -1.77 41.50
C GLU A 471 5.36 -0.94 40.25
N VAL A 472 6.25 -0.01 39.91
CA VAL A 472 6.18 0.71 38.62
C VAL A 472 6.36 -0.28 37.43
N GLY A 473 7.29 -1.22 37.58
CA GLY A 473 7.51 -2.28 36.60
C GLY A 473 6.32 -3.18 36.41
N LYS A 474 5.65 -3.63 37.46
CA LYS A 474 4.42 -4.43 37.40
C LYS A 474 3.28 -3.66 36.72
N THR A 475 3.15 -2.37 37.01
CA THR A 475 2.14 -1.50 36.36
C THR A 475 2.40 -1.40 34.85
N LEU A 476 3.66 -1.19 34.48
CA LEU A 476 4.10 -1.21 33.08
C LEU A 476 3.76 -2.56 32.41
N MET A 477 4.18 -3.66 33.03
CA MET A 477 3.99 -5.00 32.48
C MET A 477 2.52 -5.34 32.27
N LYS A 478 1.64 -4.99 33.22
CA LYS A 478 0.19 -5.23 33.08
C LYS A 478 -0.36 -4.60 31.80
N SER A 479 -0.07 -3.32 31.57
CA SER A 479 -0.53 -2.64 30.36
C SER A 479 0.17 -3.19 29.10
N TRP A 480 1.47 -3.43 29.19
CA TRP A 480 2.27 -3.95 28.06
C TRP A 480 1.81 -5.34 27.60
N THR A 481 1.41 -6.20 28.54
CA THR A 481 0.85 -7.53 28.23
C THR A 481 -0.35 -7.43 27.28
N TYR A 482 -1.24 -6.46 27.51
CA TYR A 482 -2.37 -6.22 26.58
C TYR A 482 -1.90 -5.73 25.21
N LEU A 483 -0.90 -4.83 25.15
CA LEU A 483 -0.42 -4.31 23.87
C LEU A 483 0.22 -5.40 23.00
N ILE A 484 0.98 -6.33 23.59
CA ILE A 484 1.58 -7.44 22.84
C ILE A 484 0.57 -8.53 22.49
N SER A 485 -0.54 -8.67 23.22
CA SER A 485 -1.52 -9.73 23.00
C SER A 485 -2.14 -9.72 21.60
N VAL A 486 -2.24 -8.56 21.00
CA VAL A 486 -2.82 -8.38 19.67
C VAL A 486 -1.99 -9.09 18.58
N SER A 487 -0.67 -9.02 18.69
CA SER A 487 0.26 -9.60 17.71
C SER A 487 0.91 -10.91 18.17
N THR A 488 1.23 -11.02 19.44
CA THR A 488 1.94 -12.17 20.04
C THR A 488 1.16 -12.74 21.24
N PRO A 489 -0.01 -13.35 20.99
CA PRO A 489 -0.94 -13.76 22.04
C PRO A 489 -0.37 -14.83 22.98
N HIS A 490 0.43 -15.78 22.48
CA HIS A 490 0.99 -16.84 23.33
C HIS A 490 1.98 -16.27 24.35
N LEU A 491 2.85 -15.34 23.93
CA LEU A 491 3.74 -14.63 24.83
C LEU A 491 2.97 -13.82 25.88
N ALA A 492 1.90 -13.14 25.45
CA ALA A 492 1.07 -12.35 26.35
C ALA A 492 0.42 -13.22 27.45
N GLU A 493 -0.08 -14.42 27.11
CA GLU A 493 -0.64 -15.35 28.08
C GLU A 493 0.43 -15.85 29.08
N GLU A 494 1.67 -16.09 28.64
CA GLU A 494 2.77 -16.41 29.55
C GLU A 494 3.10 -15.23 30.49
N TRP A 495 3.09 -13.99 29.99
CA TRP A 495 3.25 -12.83 30.86
C TRP A 495 2.09 -12.67 31.83
N GLY A 496 0.84 -12.92 31.39
CA GLY A 496 -0.35 -12.90 32.23
C GLY A 496 -0.23 -13.87 33.43
N LYS A 497 0.32 -15.07 33.22
CA LYS A 497 0.61 -16.03 34.30
C LYS A 497 1.64 -15.48 35.30
N CYS A 498 2.70 -14.83 34.82
CA CYS A 498 3.71 -14.21 35.70
C CYS A 498 3.15 -13.05 36.53
N LEU A 499 2.05 -12.46 36.11
CA LEU A 499 1.38 -11.31 36.76
C LEU A 499 0.12 -11.69 37.52
N ASP A 500 -0.16 -12.98 37.66
CA ASP A 500 -1.32 -13.54 38.36
C ASP A 500 -2.67 -13.02 37.82
N PHE A 501 -2.81 -12.91 36.48
CA PHE A 501 -4.09 -12.54 35.87
C PHE A 501 -5.14 -13.62 36.19
N SER A 502 -6.32 -13.17 36.60
CA SER A 502 -7.42 -14.06 37.01
C SER A 502 -8.12 -14.77 35.84
N GLN A 503 -7.89 -14.31 34.63
CA GLN A 503 -8.45 -14.84 33.38
C GLN A 503 -7.43 -14.69 32.25
N LEU A 504 -7.71 -15.34 31.11
CA LEU A 504 -6.87 -15.18 29.93
C LEU A 504 -6.76 -13.71 29.50
N VAL A 505 -5.59 -13.29 29.08
CA VAL A 505 -5.35 -11.94 28.57
C VAL A 505 -6.28 -11.65 27.40
N SER A 506 -6.44 -12.61 26.50
CA SER A 506 -7.32 -12.54 25.34
C SER A 506 -8.81 -12.40 25.67
N ALA A 507 -9.23 -12.76 26.88
CA ALA A 507 -10.60 -12.59 27.39
C ALA A 507 -10.77 -11.34 28.28
N SER A 508 -9.72 -10.55 28.43
CA SER A 508 -9.72 -9.36 29.28
C SER A 508 -9.96 -8.08 28.47
N GLU A 509 -10.50 -7.07 29.11
CA GLU A 509 -10.65 -5.75 28.50
C GLU A 509 -9.31 -5.00 28.47
N MET A 510 -9.06 -4.28 27.38
CA MET A 510 -7.90 -3.38 27.27
C MET A 510 -7.97 -2.30 28.34
N PRO A 511 -6.85 -1.95 29.01
CA PRO A 511 -6.87 -0.93 30.02
C PRO A 511 -7.25 0.44 29.43
N ILE A 512 -8.18 1.13 30.08
CA ILE A 512 -8.49 2.53 29.75
C ILE A 512 -7.34 3.40 30.25
N VAL A 513 -6.68 4.09 29.34
CA VAL A 513 -5.58 4.98 29.67
C VAL A 513 -6.10 6.38 29.92
N GLN A 514 -5.71 6.95 31.04
CA GLN A 514 -5.94 8.35 31.34
C GLN A 514 -5.08 9.23 30.42
N ASN A 515 -5.58 10.40 30.06
CA ASN A 515 -4.81 11.39 29.33
C ASN A 515 -3.58 11.82 30.12
N LEU A 516 -2.52 12.20 29.41
CA LEU A 516 -1.35 12.80 30.02
C LEU A 516 -1.72 14.15 30.67
N GLU A 517 -1.27 14.36 31.88
CA GLU A 517 -1.36 15.66 32.55
C GLU A 517 -0.18 16.56 32.12
N SER A 518 -0.31 17.87 32.34
CA SER A 518 0.68 18.84 31.84
C SER A 518 2.08 18.65 32.46
N ASP A 519 2.16 18.27 33.72
CA ASP A 519 3.41 17.97 34.41
C ASP A 519 4.04 16.63 33.97
N GLU A 520 3.22 15.62 33.66
CA GLU A 520 3.67 14.37 33.06
C GLU A 520 4.26 14.61 31.66
N GLN A 521 3.58 15.44 30.83
CA GLN A 521 4.09 15.84 29.53
C GLN A 521 5.42 16.60 29.66
N LEU A 522 5.53 17.51 30.63
CA LEU A 522 6.76 18.23 30.89
C LEU A 522 7.91 17.30 31.29
N ASN A 523 7.65 16.23 32.06
CA ASN A 523 8.64 15.21 32.41
C ASN A 523 9.15 14.45 31.18
N LEU A 524 8.24 14.09 30.26
CA LEU A 524 8.59 13.48 28.98
C LEU A 524 9.49 14.40 28.15
N ASP A 525 9.15 15.67 28.10
CA ASP A 525 9.84 16.69 27.32
C ASP A 525 11.24 16.99 27.87
N LYS A 526 11.37 17.11 29.19
CA LYS A 526 12.69 17.25 29.85
C LYS A 526 13.61 16.06 29.56
N GLU A 527 13.08 14.85 29.60
CA GLU A 527 13.86 13.65 29.31
C GLU A 527 14.20 13.52 27.82
N PHE A 528 13.32 13.98 26.93
CA PHE A 528 13.60 14.04 25.48
C PHE A 528 14.76 14.98 25.16
N ILE A 529 14.75 16.18 25.73
CA ILE A 529 15.85 17.15 25.58
C ILE A 529 17.18 16.55 26.05
N MET A 530 17.18 15.93 27.22
CA MET A 530 18.36 15.31 27.80
C MET A 530 18.92 14.18 26.91
N ARG A 531 18.07 13.31 26.37
CA ARG A 531 18.49 12.24 25.44
C ARG A 531 19.14 12.81 24.19
N GLY A 532 18.53 13.84 23.58
CA GLY A 532 19.08 14.51 22.40
C GLY A 532 20.46 15.14 22.65
N VAL A 533 20.62 15.81 23.80
CA VAL A 533 21.90 16.37 24.18
C VAL A 533 22.95 15.28 24.41
N LEU A 534 22.59 14.19 25.11
CA LEU A 534 23.49 13.06 25.36
C LEU A 534 24.02 12.42 24.06
N GLU A 535 23.13 12.23 23.06
CA GLU A 535 23.53 11.70 21.76
C GLU A 535 24.48 12.63 21.01
N ASN A 536 24.22 13.94 21.05
CA ASN A 536 25.09 14.93 20.45
C ASN A 536 26.46 14.96 21.13
N VAL A 537 26.51 14.94 22.48
CA VAL A 537 27.73 14.87 23.25
C VAL A 537 28.57 13.63 22.88
N ARG A 538 27.97 12.49 22.76
CA ARG A 538 28.66 11.24 22.32
C ARG A 538 29.32 11.37 20.97
N LYS A 539 28.61 11.97 19.99
CA LYS A 539 29.16 12.23 18.65
C LYS A 539 30.37 13.17 18.73
N VAL A 540 30.24 14.25 19.47
CA VAL A 540 31.34 15.21 19.63
C VAL A 540 32.52 14.62 20.42
N LYS A 541 32.25 13.83 21.49
CA LYS A 541 33.28 13.12 22.28
C LYS A 541 34.13 12.22 21.40
N SER A 542 33.49 11.40 20.54
CA SER A 542 34.19 10.50 19.63
C SER A 542 35.12 11.22 18.64
N ILE A 543 34.81 12.49 18.31
CA ILE A 543 35.64 13.34 17.45
C ILE A 543 36.76 13.96 18.28
N ALA A 544 36.46 14.50 19.47
CA ALA A 544 37.41 15.16 20.37
C ALA A 544 38.54 14.21 20.83
N GLU A 545 38.21 12.96 21.15
CA GLU A 545 39.18 11.93 21.57
C GLU A 545 40.19 11.56 20.47
N ARG A 546 39.87 11.81 19.19
CA ARG A 546 40.84 11.64 18.09
C ARG A 546 41.86 12.74 17.96
N HIS A 547 41.59 13.91 18.62
CA HIS A 547 42.40 15.14 18.52
C HIS A 547 43.03 15.56 19.84
N LEU A 548 42.62 14.96 20.96
CA LEU A 548 43.18 15.21 22.28
C LEU A 548 44.13 14.08 22.66
N ASP A 549 45.37 14.38 23.03
CA ASP A 549 46.39 13.44 23.52
C ASP A 549 46.03 12.86 24.91
N GLY A 550 44.80 12.48 25.12
CA GLY A 550 44.32 11.92 26.38
C GLY A 550 42.79 11.86 26.43
N SER A 551 42.22 11.12 27.39
CA SER A 551 40.77 11.10 27.61
C SER A 551 40.32 12.47 28.16
N ALA A 552 39.35 13.09 27.48
CA ALA A 552 38.66 14.26 28.01
C ALA A 552 38.03 13.93 29.37
N LYS A 553 38.25 14.77 30.38
CA LYS A 553 37.79 14.53 31.75
C LYS A 553 36.65 15.44 32.19
N VAL A 554 36.55 16.60 31.58
CA VAL A 554 35.55 17.63 31.92
C VAL A 554 34.75 17.97 30.67
N LEU A 555 33.43 18.04 30.80
CA LEU A 555 32.51 18.51 29.78
C LEU A 555 31.85 19.81 30.24
N THR A 556 31.93 20.85 29.43
CA THR A 556 31.14 22.06 29.61
C THR A 556 30.03 22.12 28.55
N LEU A 557 28.79 22.20 28.99
CA LEU A 557 27.61 22.44 28.16
C LEU A 557 27.23 23.93 28.29
N VAL A 558 27.22 24.61 27.16
CA VAL A 558 26.90 26.06 27.10
C VAL A 558 25.55 26.22 26.48
N THR A 559 24.52 26.63 27.24
CA THR A 559 23.16 26.80 26.72
C THR A 559 23.05 28.06 25.84
N ALA A 560 22.05 28.05 24.94
CA ALA A 560 21.79 29.18 24.08
C ALA A 560 21.41 30.43 24.87
N PRO A 561 21.90 31.65 24.47
CA PRO A 561 21.49 32.89 25.14
C PRO A 561 20.00 33.18 24.86
N ASP A 562 19.36 33.91 25.77
CA ASP A 562 17.93 34.25 25.72
C ASP A 562 17.46 34.82 24.39
N TRP A 563 18.30 35.63 23.75
CA TRP A 563 17.92 36.26 22.49
C TRP A 563 17.79 35.23 21.33
N LYS A 564 18.59 34.15 21.34
CA LYS A 564 18.48 33.10 20.37
C LYS A 564 17.18 32.30 20.56
N GLN A 565 16.79 32.02 21.80
CA GLN A 565 15.54 31.40 22.14
C GLN A 565 14.35 32.24 21.65
N LYS A 566 14.33 33.53 21.99
CA LYS A 566 13.30 34.48 21.55
C LYS A 566 13.20 34.57 20.01
N LEU A 567 14.36 34.65 19.34
CA LEU A 567 14.41 34.68 17.88
C LEU A 567 13.81 33.40 17.25
N SER A 568 14.12 32.24 17.85
CA SER A 568 13.62 30.94 17.41
C SER A 568 12.10 30.84 17.54
N VAL A 569 11.55 31.23 18.69
CA VAL A 569 10.10 31.27 18.94
C VAL A 569 9.38 32.17 17.90
N ASN A 570 9.90 33.38 17.70
CA ASN A 570 9.30 34.32 16.73
C ASN A 570 9.39 33.79 15.28
N ALA A 571 10.50 33.15 14.92
CA ALA A 571 10.67 32.57 13.58
C ALA A 571 9.69 31.41 13.32
N ILE A 572 9.52 30.52 14.31
CA ILE A 572 8.57 29.40 14.22
C ILE A 572 7.14 29.93 14.06
N ASN A 573 6.71 30.87 14.88
CA ASN A 573 5.37 31.47 14.81
C ASN A 573 5.14 32.19 13.47
N PHE A 574 6.11 33.02 13.02
CA PHE A 574 6.00 33.74 11.75
C PHE A 574 5.82 32.81 10.56
N ILE A 575 6.54 31.67 10.55
CA ILE A 575 6.41 30.66 9.48
C ILE A 575 5.06 29.92 9.58
N ALA A 576 4.62 29.60 10.79
CA ALA A 576 3.33 28.93 11.02
C ALA A 576 2.15 29.81 10.55
N ASP A 577 2.27 31.13 10.70
CA ASP A 577 1.29 32.13 10.23
C ASP A 577 1.36 32.38 8.69
N GLY A 578 2.16 31.60 7.96
CA GLY A 578 2.31 31.74 6.50
C GLY A 578 3.27 32.83 6.07
N GLY A 579 4.07 33.38 6.95
CA GLY A 579 5.06 34.42 6.66
C GLY A 579 6.18 33.94 5.72
N ASN A 580 6.56 34.77 4.76
CA ASN A 580 7.70 34.48 3.90
C ASN A 580 9.01 34.71 4.65
N VAL A 581 9.80 33.66 4.84
CA VAL A 581 11.06 33.67 5.60
C VAL A 581 12.04 34.75 5.15
N ARG A 582 12.05 35.13 3.88
CA ARG A 582 12.87 36.23 3.37
C ARG A 582 12.49 37.59 3.97
N ASN A 583 11.24 37.76 4.35
CA ASN A 583 10.71 38.99 4.93
C ASN A 583 10.92 39.04 6.45
N PHE A 584 11.26 37.93 7.10
CA PHE A 584 11.45 37.85 8.54
C PHE A 584 12.57 38.80 9.06
N ILE A 585 13.50 39.19 8.21
CA ILE A 585 14.50 40.22 8.53
C ILE A 585 13.84 41.55 8.93
N GLN A 586 12.70 41.90 8.41
CA GLN A 586 11.97 43.11 8.80
C GLN A 586 11.38 42.98 10.20
N GLU A 587 10.88 41.80 10.53
CA GLU A 587 10.36 41.46 11.86
C GLU A 587 11.49 41.49 12.91
N ILE A 588 12.66 40.92 12.56
CA ILE A 588 13.82 40.96 13.46
C ILE A 588 14.16 42.37 13.94
N LYS A 589 14.12 43.35 13.03
CA LYS A 589 14.44 44.76 13.33
C LYS A 589 13.45 45.43 14.29
N GLN A 590 12.25 44.88 14.44
CA GLN A 590 11.17 45.41 15.28
C GLN A 590 11.09 44.70 16.65
N MET A 591 11.88 43.65 16.86
CA MET A 591 11.84 42.89 18.12
C MET A 591 12.43 43.70 19.29
N SER A 592 11.76 43.65 20.44
CA SER A 592 12.10 44.42 21.61
C SER A 592 13.52 44.18 22.21
N PHE A 593 14.09 43.01 21.93
CA PHE A 593 15.45 42.65 22.38
C PHE A 593 16.54 43.00 21.35
N VAL A 594 16.17 43.54 20.20
CA VAL A 594 17.09 43.97 19.15
C VAL A 594 17.35 45.48 19.29
N ASN A 595 18.62 45.88 19.36
CA ASN A 595 19.04 47.26 19.44
C ASN A 595 20.28 47.53 18.56
N GLU A 596 20.73 48.74 18.48
CA GLU A 596 21.85 49.14 17.60
C GLU A 596 23.15 48.35 17.86
N HIS A 597 23.38 47.91 19.10
CA HIS A 597 24.62 47.22 19.48
C HIS A 597 24.60 45.73 19.07
N ASN A 598 23.43 45.06 19.10
CA ASN A 598 23.31 43.62 18.80
C ASN A 598 22.71 43.29 17.45
N MET A 599 22.15 44.27 16.73
CA MET A 599 21.49 44.09 15.43
C MET A 599 22.38 43.36 14.42
N GLY A 600 23.65 43.75 14.33
CA GLY A 600 24.58 43.14 13.37
C GLY A 600 24.84 41.66 13.67
N GLU A 601 25.01 41.31 14.92
CA GLU A 601 25.19 39.92 15.36
C GLU A 601 23.96 39.06 15.08
N ILE A 602 22.77 39.54 15.43
CA ILE A 602 21.51 38.82 15.26
C ILE A 602 21.21 38.57 13.76
N LEU A 603 21.41 39.59 12.91
CA LEU A 603 21.22 39.45 11.47
C LEU A 603 22.26 38.51 10.85
N GLN A 604 23.51 38.54 11.31
CA GLN A 604 24.54 37.61 10.84
C GLN A 604 24.22 36.18 11.27
N TYR A 605 23.77 35.96 12.51
CA TYR A 605 23.35 34.67 13.01
C TYR A 605 22.13 34.13 12.23
N TRP A 606 21.10 34.96 11.99
CA TRP A 606 19.94 34.61 11.18
C TRP A 606 20.35 34.08 9.80
N ASN A 607 21.12 34.88 9.06
CA ASN A 607 21.49 34.55 7.69
C ASN A 607 22.42 33.34 7.58
N LYS A 608 23.38 33.18 8.51
CA LYS A 608 24.40 32.14 8.42
C LYS A 608 23.98 30.79 9.02
N ARG A 609 23.09 30.79 10.01
CA ARG A 609 22.75 29.57 10.77
C ARG A 609 21.25 29.35 10.91
N MET A 610 20.51 30.32 11.44
CA MET A 610 19.14 30.12 11.87
C MET A 610 18.19 29.87 10.71
N LEU A 611 18.36 30.56 9.59
CA LEU A 611 17.55 30.42 8.40
C LEU A 611 17.49 28.95 7.87
N SER A 612 18.62 28.24 7.94
CA SER A 612 18.65 26.83 7.55
C SER A 612 18.20 25.90 8.69
N GLN A 613 18.36 26.31 9.94
CA GLN A 613 18.07 25.47 11.10
C GLN A 613 16.57 25.37 11.38
N VAL A 614 15.83 26.45 11.21
CA VAL A 614 14.38 26.48 11.45
C VAL A 614 13.59 25.44 10.62
N PHE A 615 14.11 25.11 9.43
CA PHE A 615 13.52 24.07 8.57
C PHE A 615 14.03 22.66 8.89
N LYS A 616 15.07 22.51 9.68
CA LYS A 616 15.60 21.21 10.11
C LYS A 616 14.95 20.71 11.39
N TRP A 617 14.35 21.61 12.17
CA TRP A 617 13.61 21.20 13.35
C TRP A 617 12.35 20.44 12.93
N ASP A 618 12.18 19.25 13.47
CA ASP A 618 10.93 18.53 13.41
C ASP A 618 9.85 19.20 14.28
N ASP A 619 8.64 18.71 14.20
CA ASP A 619 7.51 19.31 14.90
C ASP A 619 7.68 19.23 16.43
N LYS A 620 8.31 18.16 16.96
CA LYS A 620 8.58 18.02 18.38
C LYS A 620 9.62 19.04 18.87
N ALA A 621 10.70 19.24 18.12
CA ALA A 621 11.69 20.28 18.45
C ALA A 621 11.08 21.69 18.44
N LYS A 622 10.22 21.99 17.45
CA LYS A 622 9.50 23.28 17.41
C LYS A 622 8.58 23.45 18.62
N GLU A 623 7.82 22.43 18.98
CA GLU A 623 6.96 22.43 20.17
C GLU A 623 7.77 22.76 21.45
N LEU A 624 8.90 22.06 21.65
CA LEU A 624 9.75 22.25 22.82
C LEU A 624 10.37 23.65 22.87
N ILE A 625 10.76 24.20 21.73
CA ILE A 625 11.26 25.57 21.63
C ILE A 625 10.16 26.58 22.02
N LEU A 626 8.92 26.34 21.57
CA LEU A 626 7.77 27.19 21.90
C LEU A 626 7.40 27.13 23.39
N GLN A 627 7.56 25.97 24.04
CA GLN A 627 7.32 25.79 25.47
C GLN A 627 8.36 26.50 26.34
N ASN A 628 9.52 26.89 25.80
CA ASN A 628 10.58 27.59 26.47
C ASN A 628 11.04 26.90 27.77
N ILE A 629 11.31 25.60 27.72
CA ILE A 629 11.75 24.80 28.87
C ILE A 629 13.15 25.28 29.29
N ASP A 630 13.39 25.40 30.63
CA ASP A 630 14.69 25.76 31.17
C ASP A 630 15.74 24.64 30.96
N GLU A 631 16.52 24.77 29.89
CA GLU A 631 17.56 23.79 29.54
C GLU A 631 18.64 23.68 30.63
N ILE A 632 18.90 24.74 31.38
CA ILE A 632 19.91 24.72 32.49
C ILE A 632 19.41 23.84 33.61
N GLU A 633 18.16 24.03 34.05
CA GLU A 633 17.55 23.17 35.06
C GLU A 633 17.58 21.69 34.58
N VAL A 634 17.16 21.45 33.35
CA VAL A 634 17.10 20.09 32.78
C VAL A 634 18.46 19.42 32.76
N LEU A 635 19.50 20.11 32.32
CA LEU A 635 20.85 19.54 32.17
C LEU A 635 21.61 19.46 33.48
N SER A 636 21.52 20.50 34.34
CA SER A 636 22.23 20.54 35.64
C SER A 636 21.72 19.46 36.59
N THR A 637 20.41 19.23 36.67
CA THR A 637 19.83 18.19 37.54
C THR A 637 20.19 16.76 37.09
N ARG A 638 20.77 16.61 35.90
CA ARG A 638 21.19 15.33 35.33
C ARG A 638 22.69 15.20 35.07
N ALA A 639 23.48 16.17 35.57
CA ALA A 639 24.94 16.25 35.35
C ALA A 639 25.66 14.97 35.83
N GLU A 640 25.31 14.43 36.99
CA GLU A 640 25.88 13.16 37.52
C GLU A 640 25.63 11.97 36.59
N PHE A 641 24.42 11.87 36.06
CA PHE A 641 24.11 10.81 35.09
C PHE A 641 24.94 10.96 33.81
N PHE A 642 25.07 12.17 33.26
CA PHE A 642 25.92 12.42 32.09
C PHE A 642 27.39 12.04 32.39
N ALA A 643 27.93 12.44 33.57
CA ALA A 643 29.30 12.10 33.96
C ALA A 643 29.53 10.60 33.97
N LYS A 644 28.64 9.83 34.61
CA LYS A 644 28.68 8.36 34.66
C LYS A 644 28.61 7.75 33.28
N GLU A 645 27.66 8.19 32.45
CA GLU A 645 27.39 7.65 31.10
C GLU A 645 28.55 7.92 30.12
N LEU A 646 29.24 8.99 30.29
CA LEU A 646 30.30 9.41 29.40
C LEU A 646 31.69 9.09 29.94
N GLY A 647 31.80 8.57 31.18
CA GLY A 647 33.08 8.29 31.83
C GLY A 647 33.89 9.56 32.08
N LEU A 648 33.22 10.63 32.52
CA LEU A 648 33.81 11.92 32.78
C LEU A 648 33.91 12.18 34.28
N GLU A 649 34.86 13.01 34.70
CA GLU A 649 35.07 13.40 36.12
C GLU A 649 34.07 14.51 36.50
N GLU A 650 33.79 15.45 35.60
CA GLU A 650 32.95 16.61 35.89
C GLU A 650 32.14 17.05 34.66
N ILE A 651 30.93 17.53 34.91
CA ILE A 651 30.09 18.22 33.90
C ILE A 651 29.64 19.56 34.43
N LYS A 652 29.91 20.60 33.65
CA LYS A 652 29.47 21.98 33.91
C LYS A 652 28.36 22.36 32.93
N VAL A 653 27.28 22.90 33.44
CA VAL A 653 26.21 23.49 32.62
C VAL A 653 26.16 24.97 32.92
N ILE A 654 26.40 25.80 31.93
CA ILE A 654 26.52 27.25 32.11
C ILE A 654 25.73 28.00 31.02
N LYS A 655 25.37 29.24 31.31
CA LYS A 655 24.82 30.15 30.30
C LYS A 655 25.92 30.69 29.41
N THR A 656 25.55 31.06 28.16
CA THR A 656 26.49 31.71 27.24
C THR A 656 27.09 33.00 27.85
N GLU A 657 26.30 33.73 28.63
CA GLU A 657 26.73 34.96 29.30
C GLU A 657 27.83 34.75 30.37
N ASP A 658 27.86 33.55 30.96
CA ASP A 658 28.81 33.17 32.02
C ASP A 658 30.07 32.45 31.49
N TYR A 659 30.20 32.31 30.13
CA TYR A 659 31.32 31.64 29.51
C TYR A 659 32.47 32.60 29.18
N ASP A 660 33.55 32.53 29.93
CA ASP A 660 34.67 33.50 29.89
C ASP A 660 35.74 33.22 28.81
N LEU A 661 35.69 32.06 28.13
CA LEU A 661 36.70 31.73 27.12
C LEU A 661 36.26 32.23 25.74
N ALA A 662 36.95 33.22 25.20
CA ALA A 662 36.65 33.83 23.89
C ALA A 662 37.10 32.95 22.71
N ASP A 663 36.86 31.63 22.76
CA ASP A 663 37.22 30.67 21.69
C ASP A 663 36.14 30.52 20.62
N GLY A 664 35.01 31.21 20.77
CA GLY A 664 33.91 31.24 19.80
C GLY A 664 33.00 30.00 19.80
N ARG A 665 33.24 29.02 20.68
CA ARG A 665 32.43 27.79 20.76
C ARG A 665 31.06 28.04 21.36
N GLU A 666 30.94 29.04 22.24
CA GLU A 666 29.68 29.56 22.78
C GLU A 666 28.70 30.00 21.68
N LYS A 667 29.25 30.48 20.56
CA LYS A 667 28.44 30.88 19.38
C LYS A 667 27.71 29.72 18.70
N SER A 668 28.18 28.49 18.95
CA SER A 668 27.55 27.29 18.38
C SER A 668 26.26 26.89 19.09
N ALA A 669 26.02 27.33 20.32
CA ALA A 669 24.83 26.98 21.09
C ALA A 669 23.53 27.45 20.40
N LEU A 670 22.58 26.53 20.32
CA LEU A 670 21.23 26.69 19.77
C LEU A 670 20.22 26.19 20.79
N PRO A 671 18.95 26.62 20.75
CA PRO A 671 17.90 25.99 21.53
C PRO A 671 17.87 24.48 21.29
N LEU A 672 17.78 23.69 22.35
CA LEU A 672 17.85 22.21 22.41
C LEU A 672 19.20 21.60 21.95
N SER A 673 20.19 22.43 21.65
CA SER A 673 21.51 21.98 21.20
C SER A 673 22.61 22.87 21.80
N PRO A 674 22.98 22.63 23.06
CA PRO A 674 24.01 23.41 23.74
C PRO A 674 25.37 23.30 23.05
N GLY A 675 26.22 24.31 23.24
CA GLY A 675 27.60 24.21 22.85
C GLY A 675 28.32 23.16 23.71
N ILE A 676 29.09 22.28 23.06
CA ILE A 676 29.76 21.13 23.69
C ILE A 676 31.28 21.40 23.71
N ILE A 677 31.86 21.46 24.88
CA ILE A 677 33.28 21.76 25.07
C ILE A 677 33.91 20.71 25.98
N PHE A 678 34.90 20.00 25.47
CA PHE A 678 35.70 19.03 26.22
C PHE A 678 37.02 19.62 26.64
N ALA A 679 37.44 19.39 27.93
CA ALA A 679 38.70 19.74 28.50
C ALA A 679 39.39 18.57 29.21
#